data_7431de9fbf3c47fe2600d2f39f6363ac
#
_entry.id   7431de9fbf3c47fe2600d2f39f6363ac
#
_cell.length_a   1.000
_cell.length_b   1.000
_cell.length_c   1.000
_cell.angle_alpha   90.00
_cell.angle_beta   90.00
_cell.angle_gamma   90.00
#
_symmetry.space_group_name_H-M   'P 1'
#
loop_
_entity.id
_entity.type
_entity.pdbx_description
1 polymer ?
#
loop_
_entity_poly.entity_id
_entity_poly.type
_entity_poly.pdbx_seq_one_letter_code
_entity_poly.pdbx_strand_id
1 'polypeptide(L)'
;MTPSHISQPARPLPIPQRNRLPFAAGSAARLALVVAGLTLLLTLVEAATLSARRPTAHLELGAPEAALVTSGLHAPEQDGERRFRWTAGRSEVRFLNAGLGGAPVLGLRLGTAPAAAPAPDLSVSLNGRPFVTLDIDDRPRQYLLLLPPAATSGGTLAVQLESATAVFPPDTRQVGVRLEAVWLDALAARAVWPAPGVALAQGALLACLAAMLRWLRASWRLAAALLLLAALGLLAAQRYVPAPLLPIYVARLGGAAVALAALTALLLPALERRAEWLAGQAEAAPAIVRAVWGATLPACGVRVVGTLSPPFDAYDLTLNLGRFLRTIGGDLVDTNRSFEFRSGVTVYPAGPYLALMPGLLLGLTPKLAVQGGIALVDGLGALATGALALRLGAGARAAVYAALLYAAVPVMLTSLWFGHTAQVFGQGLMAPLALALLAALERDGRRPWLVAAALLSMALLSHIGVTVIAAAWLGLAFLALYPSLAAGARLRLFLTLAAAAAVGLALVYGPAAQLKLAEMGKVGEQIAAGNGLPAYNLIWRAFQISFYEPGWALALPGLVLVYAQLRRRPGAAALLWTWLAAAALFWGIEMATALQARYLVFLAPVACILIGRVLSGLAERGESGRATAWTTVALLLALGCTTWYLGTFQNIQMSMIPLLR
;
A
#
# COMPACT_ATOMS: atom_id res chain seq x y z
N MET A 1 54.40 -14.28 -48.75
CA MET A 1 53.04 -14.71 -48.41
C MET A 1 53.14 -15.81 -47.36
N THR A 2 53.01 -15.46 -46.09
CA THR A 2 53.02 -16.37 -44.92
C THR A 2 51.59 -16.64 -44.50
N PRO A 3 51.18 -17.89 -44.23
CA PRO A 3 49.79 -18.19 -43.87
C PRO A 3 49.50 -17.77 -42.41
N SER A 4 48.38 -17.06 -42.26
CA SER A 4 47.81 -16.60 -40.99
C SER A 4 47.41 -17.77 -40.09
N HIS A 5 47.96 -17.81 -38.86
CA HIS A 5 47.50 -18.68 -37.82
C HIS A 5 46.06 -18.39 -37.43
N ILE A 6 45.16 -19.29 -37.75
CA ILE A 6 43.78 -19.31 -37.24
C ILE A 6 43.89 -19.78 -35.79
N SER A 7 43.67 -18.87 -34.84
CA SER A 7 43.55 -19.16 -33.44
C SER A 7 42.32 -20.03 -33.19
N GLN A 8 42.49 -21.25 -32.70
CA GLN A 8 41.42 -22.12 -32.22
C GLN A 8 40.65 -21.44 -31.07
N PRO A 9 39.34 -21.52 -31.05
CA PRO A 9 38.56 -21.01 -29.91
C PRO A 9 38.92 -21.81 -28.64
N ALA A 10 39.22 -21.09 -27.57
CA ALA A 10 39.54 -21.67 -26.27
C ALA A 10 38.40 -22.59 -25.80
N ARG A 11 38.75 -23.84 -25.44
CA ARG A 11 37.77 -24.77 -24.84
C ARG A 11 37.19 -24.14 -23.59
N PRO A 12 35.86 -24.17 -23.41
CA PRO A 12 35.23 -23.70 -22.17
C PRO A 12 35.75 -24.55 -21.00
N LEU A 13 36.28 -23.89 -19.98
CA LEU A 13 36.66 -24.53 -18.73
C LEU A 13 35.43 -25.24 -18.14
N PRO A 14 35.59 -26.45 -17.56
CA PRO A 14 34.49 -27.16 -16.95
C PRO A 14 33.94 -26.31 -15.78
N ILE A 15 32.68 -25.94 -15.88
CA ILE A 15 31.94 -25.22 -14.84
C ILE A 15 31.96 -26.12 -13.60
N PRO A 16 32.57 -25.70 -12.47
CA PRO A 16 32.51 -26.49 -11.26
C PRO A 16 31.01 -26.61 -10.91
N GLN A 17 30.48 -27.83 -10.95
CA GLN A 17 29.19 -28.16 -10.39
C GLN A 17 29.23 -27.73 -8.92
N ARG A 18 28.84 -26.49 -8.62
CA ARG A 18 28.61 -26.05 -7.25
C ARG A 18 27.54 -26.97 -6.69
N ASN A 19 28.00 -27.97 -5.94
CA ASN A 19 27.20 -28.82 -5.09
C ASN A 19 26.10 -27.93 -4.50
N ARG A 20 24.86 -28.24 -4.87
CA ARG A 20 23.68 -27.75 -4.17
C ARG A 20 23.86 -28.23 -2.74
N LEU A 21 24.51 -27.40 -1.89
CA LEU A 21 24.55 -27.67 -0.47
C LEU A 21 23.08 -27.79 -0.05
N PRO A 22 22.62 -28.99 0.36
CA PRO A 22 21.28 -29.09 0.95
C PRO A 22 21.29 -28.10 2.10
N PHE A 23 20.33 -27.21 2.11
CA PHE A 23 20.12 -26.33 3.26
C PHE A 23 20.12 -27.25 4.47
N ALA A 24 21.13 -27.14 5.31
CA ALA A 24 21.33 -28.06 6.43
C ALA A 24 20.01 -28.06 7.23
N ALA A 25 19.48 -29.24 7.53
CA ALA A 25 18.25 -29.42 8.30
C ALA A 25 18.26 -28.56 9.59
N GLY A 26 19.44 -28.29 10.14
CA GLY A 26 19.66 -27.39 11.26
C GLY A 26 19.28 -25.91 11.03
N SER A 27 19.24 -25.39 9.79
CA SER A 27 18.83 -23.99 9.56
C SER A 27 17.32 -23.83 9.59
N ALA A 28 16.55 -24.81 9.13
CA ALA A 28 15.10 -24.81 9.22
C ALA A 28 14.62 -24.93 10.67
N ALA A 29 15.24 -25.83 11.44
CA ALA A 29 14.95 -25.97 12.87
C ALA A 29 15.25 -24.67 13.64
N ARG A 30 16.37 -24.01 13.36
CA ARG A 30 16.70 -22.71 13.98
C ARG A 30 15.66 -21.63 13.67
N LEU A 31 15.21 -21.51 12.42
CA LEU A 31 14.16 -20.55 12.05
C LEU A 31 12.82 -20.88 12.71
N ALA A 32 12.46 -22.17 12.81
CA ALA A 32 11.26 -22.59 13.53
C ALA A 32 11.33 -22.20 15.02
N LEU A 33 12.48 -22.38 15.67
CA LEU A 33 12.71 -21.94 17.05
C LEU A 33 12.61 -20.41 17.19
N VAL A 34 13.15 -19.64 16.23
CA VAL A 34 13.03 -18.17 16.21
C VAL A 34 11.57 -17.77 16.07
N VAL A 35 10.81 -18.37 15.15
CA VAL A 35 9.38 -18.09 14.99
C VAL A 35 8.62 -18.41 16.28
N ALA A 36 8.84 -19.58 16.89
CA ALA A 36 8.19 -19.97 18.14
C ALA A 36 8.54 -19.01 19.29
N GLY A 37 9.83 -18.65 19.44
CA GLY A 37 10.30 -17.72 20.47
C GLY A 37 9.71 -16.31 20.30
N LEU A 38 9.67 -15.80 19.07
CA LEU A 38 9.06 -14.50 18.79
C LEU A 38 7.54 -14.52 18.98
N THR A 39 6.85 -15.59 18.62
CA THR A 39 5.41 -15.75 18.86
C THR A 39 5.13 -15.76 20.36
N LEU A 40 5.91 -16.49 21.14
CA LEU A 40 5.81 -16.50 22.60
C LEU A 40 6.05 -15.11 23.17
N LEU A 41 7.11 -14.41 22.72
CA LEU A 41 7.41 -13.05 23.17
C LEU A 41 6.25 -12.09 22.87
N LEU A 42 5.69 -12.12 21.66
CA LEU A 42 4.53 -11.31 21.28
C LEU A 42 3.34 -11.59 22.20
N THR A 43 3.06 -12.86 22.47
CA THR A 43 1.97 -13.29 23.35
C THR A 43 2.18 -12.79 24.78
N LEU A 44 3.41 -12.87 25.30
CA LEU A 44 3.75 -12.42 26.66
C LEU A 44 3.63 -10.89 26.79
N VAL A 45 4.14 -10.14 25.81
CA VAL A 45 4.04 -8.67 25.80
C VAL A 45 2.58 -8.23 25.68
N GLU A 46 1.78 -8.91 24.86
CA GLU A 46 0.36 -8.63 24.76
C GLU A 46 -0.37 -8.95 26.07
N ALA A 47 -0.08 -10.08 26.69
CA ALA A 47 -0.63 -10.44 28.01
C ALA A 47 -0.28 -9.39 29.07
N ALA A 48 0.97 -8.92 29.10
CA ALA A 48 1.40 -7.84 29.99
C ALA A 48 0.65 -6.53 29.70
N THR A 49 0.47 -6.21 28.40
CA THR A 49 -0.25 -5.00 27.97
C THR A 49 -1.72 -5.05 28.36
N LEU A 50 -2.41 -6.16 28.11
CA LEU A 50 -3.81 -6.37 28.51
C LEU A 50 -3.96 -6.31 30.03
N SER A 51 -3.04 -6.94 30.78
CA SER A 51 -3.06 -6.94 32.23
C SER A 51 -2.82 -5.55 32.86
N ALA A 52 -2.04 -4.69 32.17
CA ALA A 52 -1.73 -3.34 32.62
C ALA A 52 -2.79 -2.29 32.24
N ARG A 53 -3.58 -2.55 31.17
CA ARG A 53 -4.61 -1.60 30.70
C ARG A 53 -5.84 -1.62 31.59
N ARG A 54 -6.39 -0.44 31.82
CA ARG A 54 -7.70 -0.23 32.47
C ARG A 54 -8.47 0.84 31.69
N PRO A 55 -9.58 0.52 31.05
CA PRO A 55 -10.14 -0.83 30.82
C PRO A 55 -9.24 -1.70 29.90
N THR A 56 -9.37 -3.02 30.02
CA THR A 56 -8.59 -3.98 29.20
C THR A 56 -8.92 -3.90 27.71
N ALA A 57 -10.19 -3.62 27.39
CA ALA A 57 -10.67 -3.36 26.04
C ALA A 57 -11.72 -2.25 26.08
N HIS A 58 -11.60 -1.26 25.20
CA HIS A 58 -12.53 -0.12 25.11
C HIS A 58 -12.92 0.11 23.64
N LEU A 59 -14.19 0.35 23.41
CA LEU A 59 -14.75 0.60 22.09
C LEU A 59 -15.67 1.82 22.13
N GLU A 60 -15.22 2.92 21.54
CA GLU A 60 -16.06 4.09 21.28
C GLU A 60 -16.95 3.79 20.08
N LEU A 61 -18.26 3.75 20.26
CA LEU A 61 -19.18 3.30 19.20
C LEU A 61 -19.40 4.32 18.10
N GLY A 62 -19.18 5.58 18.39
CA GLY A 62 -19.18 6.63 17.37
C GLY A 62 -17.98 6.61 16.43
N ALA A 63 -16.95 5.80 16.72
CA ALA A 63 -15.79 5.65 15.86
C ALA A 63 -16.13 4.77 14.63
N PRO A 64 -15.62 5.11 13.43
CA PRO A 64 -15.91 4.35 12.21
C PRO A 64 -15.53 2.86 12.31
N GLU A 65 -14.41 2.57 12.93
CA GLU A 65 -13.89 1.22 13.12
C GLU A 65 -14.75 0.34 14.02
N ALA A 66 -15.62 0.91 14.84
CA ALA A 66 -16.56 0.14 15.66
C ALA A 66 -17.48 -0.73 14.79
N ALA A 67 -17.78 -0.29 13.56
CA ALA A 67 -18.58 -1.07 12.61
C ALA A 67 -17.97 -2.45 12.25
N LEU A 68 -16.68 -2.66 12.49
CA LEU A 68 -16.02 -3.95 12.23
C LEU A 68 -16.36 -5.01 13.27
N VAL A 69 -16.81 -4.60 14.44
CA VAL A 69 -17.11 -5.47 15.59
C VAL A 69 -18.52 -5.27 16.14
N THR A 70 -19.36 -4.53 15.41
CA THR A 70 -20.75 -4.30 15.79
C THR A 70 -21.71 -4.64 14.67
N SER A 71 -22.93 -5.00 15.02
CA SER A 71 -24.06 -5.17 14.08
C SER A 71 -25.35 -4.66 14.71
N GLY A 72 -26.36 -4.33 13.88
CA GLY A 72 -27.65 -3.83 14.36
C GLY A 72 -27.58 -2.44 15.00
N LEU A 73 -26.57 -1.65 14.68
CA LEU A 73 -26.46 -0.24 15.09
C LEU A 73 -26.67 0.69 13.87
N HIS A 74 -27.36 1.81 14.10
CA HIS A 74 -27.48 2.85 13.09
C HIS A 74 -26.15 3.56 12.83
N ALA A 75 -26.12 4.45 11.83
CA ALA A 75 -24.95 5.28 11.53
C ALA A 75 -24.50 6.08 12.76
N PRO A 76 -23.20 6.40 12.89
CA PRO A 76 -22.72 7.19 14.00
C PRO A 76 -23.28 8.61 13.93
N GLU A 77 -23.67 9.13 15.09
CA GLU A 77 -24.17 10.49 15.27
C GLU A 77 -23.32 11.21 16.34
N GLN A 78 -23.45 12.54 16.38
CA GLN A 78 -22.71 13.38 17.32
C GLN A 78 -23.66 14.39 17.96
N ASP A 79 -23.58 14.51 19.27
CA ASP A 79 -24.28 15.47 20.08
C ASP A 79 -23.27 16.20 20.98
N GLY A 80 -22.97 17.45 20.61
CA GLY A 80 -21.85 18.17 21.18
C GLY A 80 -20.51 17.45 20.91
N GLU A 81 -19.77 17.13 21.96
CA GLU A 81 -18.51 16.37 21.87
C GLU A 81 -18.71 14.85 21.90
N ARG A 82 -19.94 14.37 22.19
CA ARG A 82 -20.23 12.94 22.36
C ARG A 82 -20.65 12.32 21.04
N ARG A 83 -19.97 11.26 20.67
CA ARG A 83 -20.32 10.41 19.53
C ARG A 83 -21.03 9.16 20.03
N PHE A 84 -22.08 8.75 19.34
CA PHE A 84 -22.91 7.63 19.71
C PHE A 84 -23.53 6.94 18.49
N ARG A 85 -24.18 5.79 18.74
CA ARG A 85 -25.05 5.11 17.77
C ARG A 85 -26.33 4.68 18.46
N TRP A 86 -27.43 4.71 17.71
CA TRP A 86 -28.68 4.11 18.14
C TRP A 86 -28.68 2.62 17.89
N THR A 87 -29.23 1.81 18.81
CA THR A 87 -29.54 0.41 18.57
C THR A 87 -30.76 0.26 17.67
N ALA A 88 -30.79 -0.78 16.82
CA ALA A 88 -31.88 -1.10 15.92
C ALA A 88 -32.68 -2.32 16.43
N GLY A 89 -33.27 -2.20 17.62
CA GLY A 89 -34.02 -3.29 18.28
C GLY A 89 -33.12 -4.41 18.78
N ARG A 90 -32.40 -5.08 17.89
CA ARG A 90 -31.39 -6.08 18.24
C ARG A 90 -30.03 -5.69 17.70
N SER A 91 -29.06 -5.54 18.59
CA SER A 91 -27.70 -5.12 18.27
C SER A 91 -26.69 -6.04 18.92
N GLU A 92 -25.51 -6.12 18.37
CA GLU A 92 -24.43 -6.97 18.89
C GLU A 92 -23.10 -6.21 18.87
N VAL A 93 -22.33 -6.34 19.95
CA VAL A 93 -20.94 -5.87 20.09
C VAL A 93 -20.06 -7.08 20.37
N ARG A 94 -19.01 -7.26 19.58
CA ARG A 94 -18.07 -8.40 19.68
C ARG A 94 -16.71 -7.95 20.16
N PHE A 95 -16.25 -8.52 21.25
CA PHE A 95 -14.87 -8.44 21.69
C PHE A 95 -14.11 -9.68 21.22
N LEU A 96 -13.35 -9.56 20.15
CA LEU A 96 -12.61 -10.68 19.54
C LEU A 96 -11.32 -11.02 20.33
N ASN A 97 -10.90 -10.13 21.23
CA ASN A 97 -9.81 -10.33 22.17
C ASN A 97 -10.25 -9.85 23.56
N ALA A 98 -11.24 -10.54 24.12
CA ALA A 98 -11.79 -10.24 25.44
C ALA A 98 -10.79 -10.53 26.58
N GLY A 99 -9.74 -11.31 26.27
CA GLY A 99 -8.77 -11.79 27.24
C GLY A 99 -9.23 -13.05 27.98
N LEU A 100 -8.27 -13.82 28.46
CA LEU A 100 -8.48 -15.00 29.29
C LEU A 100 -7.98 -14.72 30.71
N GLY A 101 -8.79 -15.02 31.68
CA GLY A 101 -8.43 -14.87 33.11
C GLY A 101 -9.00 -13.59 33.76
N GLY A 102 -9.15 -13.64 35.06
CA GLY A 102 -9.76 -12.56 35.83
C GLY A 102 -11.28 -12.69 35.99
N ALA A 103 -11.88 -11.73 36.70
CA ALA A 103 -13.32 -11.54 36.78
C ALA A 103 -13.68 -10.35 35.86
N PRO A 104 -14.19 -10.60 34.65
CA PRO A 104 -14.43 -9.53 33.69
C PRO A 104 -15.65 -8.70 34.11
N VAL A 105 -15.55 -7.38 33.92
CA VAL A 105 -16.63 -6.42 34.09
C VAL A 105 -16.95 -5.82 32.76
N LEU A 106 -18.21 -5.92 32.31
CA LEU A 106 -18.71 -5.23 31.15
C LEU A 106 -19.21 -3.85 31.55
N GLY A 107 -18.65 -2.82 30.97
CA GLY A 107 -19.16 -1.45 31.12
C GLY A 107 -19.95 -1.05 29.88
N LEU A 108 -21.11 -0.47 30.08
CA LEU A 108 -21.96 0.11 29.06
C LEU A 108 -22.21 1.58 29.41
N ARG A 109 -21.92 2.49 28.47
CA ARG A 109 -22.35 3.89 28.58
C ARG A 109 -23.55 4.09 27.70
N LEU A 110 -24.70 4.23 28.33
CA LEU A 110 -26.00 4.35 27.70
C LEU A 110 -26.54 5.75 27.90
N GLY A 111 -27.19 6.27 26.89
CA GLY A 111 -28.00 7.46 26.94
C GLY A 111 -29.45 7.11 26.59
N THR A 112 -30.39 7.98 26.96
CA THR A 112 -31.78 7.75 26.66
C THR A 112 -32.19 8.30 25.30
N ALA A 113 -33.31 7.77 24.82
CA ALA A 113 -34.15 8.43 23.83
C ALA A 113 -34.67 9.78 24.38
N PRO A 114 -35.04 10.74 23.52
CA PRO A 114 -35.65 11.99 23.96
C PRO A 114 -36.86 11.74 24.88
N ALA A 115 -37.07 12.61 25.84
CA ALA A 115 -38.00 12.50 26.96
C ALA A 115 -39.50 12.18 26.65
N ALA A 116 -39.84 12.01 25.38
CA ALA A 116 -41.20 11.73 24.93
C ALA A 116 -41.58 10.24 24.83
N ALA A 117 -40.64 9.33 25.07
CA ALA A 117 -40.89 7.88 25.02
C ALA A 117 -40.66 7.25 26.39
N PRO A 118 -41.42 6.20 26.76
CA PRO A 118 -41.11 5.44 27.96
C PRO A 118 -39.68 4.82 27.81
N ALA A 119 -38.91 4.92 28.88
CA ALA A 119 -37.57 4.36 28.89
C ALA A 119 -37.63 2.83 28.59
N PRO A 120 -36.92 2.34 27.57
CA PRO A 120 -37.02 0.94 27.19
C PRO A 120 -36.17 0.08 28.14
N ASP A 121 -36.70 -1.08 28.49
CA ASP A 121 -35.90 -2.16 29.07
C ASP A 121 -34.86 -2.63 28.05
N LEU A 122 -33.60 -2.78 28.48
CA LEU A 122 -32.50 -3.31 27.68
C LEU A 122 -32.13 -4.72 28.15
N SER A 123 -32.49 -5.71 27.37
CA SER A 123 -32.08 -7.10 27.61
C SER A 123 -30.66 -7.32 27.10
N VAL A 124 -29.77 -7.77 27.97
CA VAL A 124 -28.37 -8.08 27.67
C VAL A 124 -28.19 -9.59 27.66
N SER A 125 -27.67 -10.13 26.56
CA SER A 125 -27.29 -11.55 26.45
C SER A 125 -25.80 -11.66 26.17
N LEU A 126 -25.14 -12.70 26.69
CA LEU A 126 -23.72 -12.98 26.52
C LEU A 126 -23.56 -14.30 25.74
N ASN A 127 -22.89 -14.24 24.61
CA ASN A 127 -22.67 -15.41 23.72
C ASN A 127 -23.98 -16.17 23.44
N GLY A 128 -25.08 -15.45 23.23
CA GLY A 128 -26.40 -15.99 22.94
C GLY A 128 -27.19 -16.49 24.17
N ARG A 129 -26.69 -16.32 25.39
CA ARG A 129 -27.39 -16.69 26.63
C ARG A 129 -27.91 -15.45 27.32
N PRO A 130 -29.18 -15.37 27.74
CA PRO A 130 -29.72 -14.27 28.51
C PRO A 130 -28.90 -14.04 29.79
N PHE A 131 -28.63 -12.80 30.12
CA PHE A 131 -27.81 -12.45 31.27
C PHE A 131 -28.50 -11.53 32.26
N VAL A 132 -28.98 -10.36 31.81
CA VAL A 132 -29.64 -9.39 32.64
C VAL A 132 -30.54 -8.49 31.80
N THR A 133 -31.60 -7.96 32.43
CA THR A 133 -32.40 -6.85 31.87
C THR A 133 -32.09 -5.61 32.65
N LEU A 134 -31.77 -4.53 31.97
CA LEU A 134 -31.47 -3.23 32.56
C LEU A 134 -32.65 -2.29 32.34
N ASP A 135 -33.08 -1.67 33.40
CA ASP A 135 -33.99 -0.53 33.37
C ASP A 135 -33.20 0.72 32.93
N ILE A 136 -33.54 1.31 31.81
CA ILE A 136 -32.83 2.46 31.25
C ILE A 136 -33.53 3.74 31.69
N ASP A 137 -32.87 4.54 32.44
CA ASP A 137 -33.32 5.83 32.94
C ASP A 137 -33.33 6.92 31.82
N ASP A 138 -33.98 8.03 32.10
CA ASP A 138 -34.02 9.22 31.26
C ASP A 138 -32.70 10.01 31.21
N ARG A 139 -31.68 9.58 31.92
CA ARG A 139 -30.35 10.21 31.99
C ARG A 139 -29.25 9.28 31.50
N PRO A 140 -28.23 9.81 30.80
CA PRO A 140 -27.07 9.02 30.43
C PRO A 140 -26.40 8.41 31.67
N ARG A 141 -26.26 7.09 31.69
CA ARG A 141 -25.66 6.34 32.79
C ARG A 141 -24.59 5.35 32.33
N GLN A 142 -23.75 4.98 33.29
CA GLN A 142 -22.82 3.87 33.14
C GLN A 142 -23.32 2.67 33.93
N TYR A 143 -23.44 1.55 33.26
CA TYR A 143 -23.77 0.27 33.84
C TYR A 143 -22.50 -0.58 33.92
N LEU A 144 -22.21 -1.14 35.07
CA LEU A 144 -21.08 -2.04 35.30
C LEU A 144 -21.64 -3.41 35.69
N LEU A 145 -21.42 -4.37 34.81
CA LEU A 145 -21.97 -5.72 34.95
C LEU A 145 -20.83 -6.72 35.17
N LEU A 146 -20.85 -7.37 36.34
CA LEU A 146 -19.90 -8.44 36.63
C LEU A 146 -20.26 -9.68 35.80
N LEU A 147 -19.37 -10.08 34.92
CA LEU A 147 -19.59 -11.21 34.04
C LEU A 147 -19.13 -12.54 34.68
N PRO A 148 -19.83 -13.64 34.43
CA PRO A 148 -19.33 -14.96 34.78
C PRO A 148 -18.02 -15.25 34.05
N PRO A 149 -17.00 -15.83 34.70
CA PRO A 149 -15.71 -16.13 34.06
C PRO A 149 -15.85 -16.99 32.78
N ALA A 150 -16.87 -17.83 32.70
CA ALA A 150 -17.16 -18.64 31.53
C ALA A 150 -17.53 -17.81 30.29
N ALA A 151 -17.99 -16.57 30.45
CA ALA A 151 -18.37 -15.72 29.32
C ALA A 151 -17.18 -15.38 28.40
N THR A 152 -15.96 -15.29 28.95
CA THR A 152 -14.72 -14.98 28.22
C THR A 152 -13.78 -16.17 28.08
N SER A 153 -14.20 -17.38 28.43
CA SER A 153 -13.32 -18.57 28.45
C SER A 153 -12.71 -18.94 27.09
N GLY A 154 -13.35 -18.55 25.98
CA GLY A 154 -12.82 -18.70 24.62
C GLY A 154 -11.93 -17.54 24.16
N GLY A 155 -11.69 -16.51 24.99
CA GLY A 155 -10.98 -15.30 24.62
C GLY A 155 -11.81 -14.32 23.77
N THR A 156 -13.08 -14.65 23.49
CA THR A 156 -14.03 -13.80 22.77
C THR A 156 -15.30 -13.60 23.57
N LEU A 157 -15.98 -12.47 23.38
CA LEU A 157 -17.27 -12.20 23.99
C LEU A 157 -18.18 -11.49 22.98
N ALA A 158 -19.38 -12.04 22.76
CA ALA A 158 -20.46 -11.38 22.02
C ALA A 158 -21.48 -10.85 23.04
N VAL A 159 -21.67 -9.55 23.05
CA VAL A 159 -22.67 -8.84 23.85
C VAL A 159 -23.83 -8.50 22.94
N GLN A 160 -24.98 -9.14 23.14
CA GLN A 160 -26.20 -8.87 22.40
C GLN A 160 -27.08 -7.96 23.26
N LEU A 161 -27.59 -6.91 22.63
CA LEU A 161 -28.43 -5.88 23.24
C LEU A 161 -29.77 -5.87 22.50
N GLU A 162 -30.85 -6.05 23.22
CA GLU A 162 -32.21 -6.08 22.67
C GLU A 162 -33.11 -5.14 23.45
N SER A 163 -33.75 -4.22 22.75
CA SER A 163 -34.67 -3.24 23.33
C SER A 163 -35.86 -2.97 22.41
N ALA A 164 -36.94 -2.48 22.98
CA ALA A 164 -38.01 -1.88 22.20
C ALA A 164 -37.47 -0.70 21.37
N THR A 165 -38.08 -0.48 20.21
CA THR A 165 -37.73 0.64 19.33
C THR A 165 -38.89 1.58 19.16
N ALA A 166 -38.61 2.86 18.94
CA ALA A 166 -39.58 3.88 18.62
C ALA A 166 -39.10 4.77 17.46
N VAL A 167 -40.05 5.44 16.80
CA VAL A 167 -39.77 6.44 15.77
C VAL A 167 -39.93 7.82 16.39
N PHE A 168 -38.95 8.69 16.23
CA PHE A 168 -38.95 10.06 16.75
C PHE A 168 -38.96 11.05 15.60
N PRO A 169 -40.11 11.63 15.25
CA PRO A 169 -40.16 12.61 14.18
C PRO A 169 -39.24 13.82 14.44
N PRO A 170 -38.52 14.32 13.41
CA PRO A 170 -38.65 14.00 11.99
C PRO A 170 -37.90 12.76 11.50
N ASP A 171 -37.23 12.02 12.39
CA ASP A 171 -36.52 10.76 12.03
C ASP A 171 -37.55 9.67 11.71
N THR A 172 -37.30 8.93 10.64
CA THR A 172 -38.15 7.80 10.22
C THR A 172 -37.58 6.43 10.65
N ARG A 173 -36.41 6.42 11.26
CA ARG A 173 -35.76 5.19 11.72
C ARG A 173 -36.42 4.69 13.00
N GLN A 174 -36.48 3.36 13.12
CA GLN A 174 -36.78 2.71 14.39
C GLN A 174 -35.52 2.65 15.24
N VAL A 175 -35.42 3.45 16.27
CA VAL A 175 -34.27 3.54 17.16
C VAL A 175 -34.61 3.03 18.55
N GLY A 176 -33.69 2.30 19.15
CA GLY A 176 -33.80 1.80 20.50
C GLY A 176 -33.02 2.67 21.50
N VAL A 177 -31.98 2.13 22.10
CA VAL A 177 -31.18 2.80 23.11
C VAL A 177 -29.97 3.50 22.49
N ARG A 178 -29.66 4.69 22.98
CA ARG A 178 -28.44 5.42 22.63
C ARG A 178 -27.24 4.76 23.30
N LEU A 179 -26.26 4.30 22.51
CA LEU A 179 -25.06 3.60 22.98
C LEU A 179 -23.83 4.40 22.61
N GLU A 180 -23.07 4.88 23.60
CA GLU A 180 -21.89 5.74 23.43
C GLU A 180 -20.60 4.92 23.41
N ALA A 181 -20.40 4.06 24.43
CA ALA A 181 -19.20 3.24 24.55
C ALA A 181 -19.53 1.90 25.22
N VAL A 182 -18.74 0.89 24.87
CA VAL A 182 -18.74 -0.42 25.53
C VAL A 182 -17.30 -0.80 25.85
N TRP A 183 -17.05 -1.29 27.07
CA TRP A 183 -15.70 -1.71 27.43
C TRP A 183 -15.72 -2.95 28.32
N LEU A 184 -14.58 -3.64 28.34
CA LEU A 184 -14.29 -4.70 29.29
C LEU A 184 -13.20 -4.24 30.24
N ASP A 185 -13.37 -4.58 31.50
CA ASP A 185 -12.37 -4.39 32.56
C ASP A 185 -12.19 -5.67 33.37
N ALA A 186 -11.20 -5.72 34.23
CA ALA A 186 -10.97 -6.83 35.17
C ALA A 186 -10.95 -6.32 36.61
N LEU A 187 -11.77 -6.92 37.47
CA LEU A 187 -11.87 -6.52 38.90
C LEU A 187 -10.59 -6.74 39.70
N ALA A 188 -9.77 -7.71 39.31
CA ALA A 188 -8.56 -8.06 40.05
C ALA A 188 -7.33 -7.94 39.17
N ALA A 189 -6.18 -7.64 39.76
CA ALA A 189 -4.87 -7.62 39.12
C ALA A 189 -4.38 -9.04 38.76
N ARG A 190 -5.18 -9.79 37.97
CA ARG A 190 -4.80 -11.10 37.47
C ARG A 190 -4.22 -10.96 36.06
N ALA A 191 -3.32 -11.88 35.68
CA ALA A 191 -2.81 -11.95 34.34
C ALA A 191 -3.96 -12.19 33.34
N VAL A 192 -4.08 -11.30 32.35
CA VAL A 192 -5.05 -11.40 31.26
C VAL A 192 -4.30 -11.85 30.03
N TRP A 193 -4.62 -13.04 29.52
CA TRP A 193 -3.98 -13.60 28.34
C TRP A 193 -4.76 -13.23 27.07
N PRO A 194 -4.09 -12.99 25.93
CA PRO A 194 -4.78 -12.74 24.67
C PRO A 194 -5.54 -13.98 24.20
N ALA A 195 -6.53 -13.76 23.33
CA ALA A 195 -7.24 -14.85 22.71
C ALA A 195 -6.28 -15.77 21.92
N PRO A 196 -6.41 -17.11 22.01
CA PRO A 196 -5.49 -18.06 21.34
C PRO A 196 -5.37 -17.82 19.84
N GLY A 197 -6.47 -17.39 19.18
CA GLY A 197 -6.49 -17.06 17.77
C GLY A 197 -5.52 -15.93 17.37
N VAL A 198 -5.26 -14.98 18.28
CA VAL A 198 -4.30 -13.88 18.03
C VAL A 198 -2.88 -14.43 17.98
N ALA A 199 -2.50 -15.24 18.98
CA ALA A 199 -1.17 -15.86 19.02
C ALA A 199 -0.93 -16.77 17.81
N LEU A 200 -1.92 -17.56 17.42
CA LEU A 200 -1.85 -18.43 16.22
C LEU A 200 -1.69 -17.61 14.94
N ALA A 201 -2.44 -16.53 14.78
CA ALA A 201 -2.34 -15.66 13.60
C ALA A 201 -0.98 -14.95 13.51
N GLN A 202 -0.44 -14.48 14.64
CA GLN A 202 0.91 -13.90 14.72
C GLN A 202 1.99 -14.93 14.35
N GLY A 203 1.88 -16.15 14.89
CA GLY A 203 2.78 -17.26 14.57
C GLY A 203 2.73 -17.65 13.09
N ALA A 204 1.53 -17.74 12.50
CA ALA A 204 1.33 -18.04 11.09
C ALA A 204 1.94 -16.94 10.19
N LEU A 205 1.76 -15.66 10.54
CA LEU A 205 2.37 -14.53 9.83
C LEU A 205 3.90 -14.64 9.83
N LEU A 206 4.51 -14.85 11.00
CA LEU A 206 5.96 -15.01 11.12
C LEU A 206 6.46 -16.25 10.37
N ALA A 207 5.72 -17.34 10.38
CA ALA A 207 6.03 -18.56 9.62
C ALA A 207 5.99 -18.33 8.10
N CYS A 208 4.99 -17.59 7.58
CA CYS A 208 4.93 -17.20 6.17
C CYS A 208 6.14 -16.33 5.77
N LEU A 209 6.51 -15.36 6.60
CA LEU A 209 7.70 -14.54 6.36
C LEU A 209 8.98 -15.39 6.37
N ALA A 210 9.12 -16.30 7.33
CA ALA A 210 10.26 -17.23 7.39
C ALA A 210 10.35 -18.12 6.14
N ALA A 211 9.22 -18.63 5.65
CA ALA A 211 9.15 -19.41 4.41
C ALA A 211 9.58 -18.59 3.18
N MET A 212 9.10 -17.35 3.05
CA MET A 212 9.52 -16.45 1.97
C MET A 212 11.03 -16.16 2.02
N LEU A 213 11.57 -15.84 3.20
CA LEU A 213 13.00 -15.59 3.38
C LEU A 213 13.85 -16.83 3.03
N ARG A 214 13.34 -18.03 3.31
CA ARG A 214 13.96 -19.28 2.90
C ARG A 214 13.95 -19.46 1.38
N TRP A 215 12.87 -19.17 0.69
CA TRP A 215 12.81 -19.22 -0.78
C TRP A 215 13.77 -18.23 -1.41
N LEU A 216 13.96 -17.07 -0.78
CA LEU A 216 14.97 -16.08 -1.17
C LEU A 216 16.40 -16.52 -0.85
N ARG A 217 16.60 -17.67 -0.22
CA ARG A 217 17.90 -18.19 0.24
C ARG A 217 18.63 -17.21 1.18
N ALA A 218 17.87 -16.44 1.97
CA ALA A 218 18.46 -15.58 2.99
C ALA A 218 19.23 -16.41 4.04
N SER A 219 20.35 -15.88 4.51
CA SER A 219 21.05 -16.54 5.62
C SER A 219 20.15 -16.58 6.86
N TRP A 220 20.29 -17.61 7.70
CA TRP A 220 19.44 -17.74 8.88
C TRP A 220 19.55 -16.54 9.82
N ARG A 221 20.73 -15.90 9.91
CA ARG A 221 20.94 -14.67 10.74
C ARG A 221 20.17 -13.49 10.19
N LEU A 222 20.20 -13.27 8.88
CA LEU A 222 19.43 -12.22 8.22
C LEU A 222 17.92 -12.49 8.37
N ALA A 223 17.50 -13.73 8.17
CA ALA A 223 16.09 -14.11 8.34
C ALA A 223 15.62 -13.87 9.79
N ALA A 224 16.41 -14.27 10.80
CA ALA A 224 16.10 -14.01 12.20
C ALA A 224 16.03 -12.52 12.52
N ALA A 225 16.96 -11.70 11.99
CA ALA A 225 16.94 -10.25 12.19
C ALA A 225 15.69 -9.60 11.57
N LEU A 226 15.29 -10.02 10.36
CA LEU A 226 14.09 -9.52 9.68
C LEU A 226 12.80 -9.98 10.39
N LEU A 227 12.75 -11.21 10.91
CA LEU A 227 11.64 -11.70 11.72
C LEU A 227 11.53 -10.92 13.05
N LEU A 228 12.66 -10.62 13.70
CA LEU A 228 12.68 -9.77 14.89
C LEU A 228 12.16 -8.36 14.57
N LEU A 229 12.60 -7.77 13.47
CA LEU A 229 12.11 -6.45 13.04
C LEU A 229 10.60 -6.47 12.76
N ALA A 230 10.09 -7.54 12.12
CA ALA A 230 8.66 -7.73 11.90
C ALA A 230 7.89 -7.87 13.23
N ALA A 231 8.43 -8.64 14.19
CA ALA A 231 7.84 -8.78 15.51
C ALA A 231 7.82 -7.45 16.28
N LEU A 232 8.90 -6.66 16.23
CA LEU A 232 8.95 -5.30 16.80
C LEU A 232 7.93 -4.36 16.14
N GLY A 233 7.77 -4.45 14.83
CA GLY A 233 6.74 -3.72 14.09
C GLY A 233 5.33 -4.10 14.53
N LEU A 234 5.06 -5.38 14.76
CA LEU A 234 3.78 -5.86 15.32
C LEU A 234 3.55 -5.33 16.74
N LEU A 235 4.56 -5.35 17.61
CA LEU A 235 4.47 -4.79 18.96
C LEU A 235 4.16 -3.28 18.91
N ALA A 236 4.82 -2.55 18.04
CA ALA A 236 4.54 -1.13 17.84
C ALA A 236 3.10 -0.92 17.35
N ALA A 237 2.62 -1.71 16.40
CA ALA A 237 1.25 -1.63 15.89
C ALA A 237 0.20 -1.95 16.99
N GLN A 238 0.44 -2.95 17.83
CA GLN A 238 -0.44 -3.29 18.97
C GLN A 238 -0.65 -2.11 19.95
N ARG A 239 0.31 -1.19 20.03
CA ARG A 239 0.18 -0.02 20.90
C ARG A 239 -0.92 0.95 20.43
N TYR A 240 -1.19 0.98 19.13
CA TYR A 240 -2.08 1.96 18.47
C TYR A 240 -3.38 1.35 17.96
N VAL A 241 -3.42 0.03 17.76
CA VAL A 241 -4.65 -0.67 17.38
C VAL A 241 -5.45 -0.99 18.66
N PRO A 242 -6.73 -0.59 18.74
CA PRO A 242 -7.58 -0.96 19.86
C PRO A 242 -7.61 -2.48 20.07
N ALA A 243 -7.54 -2.93 21.33
CA ALA A 243 -7.49 -4.36 21.66
C ALA A 243 -8.63 -5.19 21.03
N PRO A 244 -9.89 -4.73 20.93
CA PRO A 244 -10.96 -5.46 20.24
C PRO A 244 -10.72 -5.66 18.73
N LEU A 245 -9.93 -4.80 18.10
CA LEU A 245 -9.65 -4.82 16.66
C LEU A 245 -8.36 -5.54 16.29
N LEU A 246 -7.51 -5.85 17.27
CA LEU A 246 -6.22 -6.48 17.04
C LEU A 246 -6.33 -7.83 16.30
N PRO A 247 -7.28 -8.73 16.64
CA PRO A 247 -7.45 -9.99 15.89
C PRO A 247 -7.75 -9.77 14.41
N ILE A 248 -8.58 -8.77 14.09
CA ILE A 248 -8.91 -8.41 12.70
C ILE A 248 -7.65 -7.93 11.99
N TYR A 249 -6.86 -7.07 12.64
CA TYR A 249 -5.64 -6.55 12.05
C TYR A 249 -4.62 -7.64 11.77
N VAL A 250 -4.36 -8.51 12.74
CA VAL A 250 -3.41 -9.63 12.58
C VAL A 250 -3.88 -10.61 11.51
N ALA A 251 -5.18 -10.89 11.44
CA ALA A 251 -5.76 -11.74 10.38
C ALA A 251 -5.56 -11.11 8.97
N ARG A 252 -5.78 -9.79 8.83
CA ARG A 252 -5.52 -9.06 7.57
C ARG A 252 -4.04 -9.12 7.18
N LEU A 253 -3.14 -8.91 8.13
CA LEU A 253 -1.69 -9.03 7.89
C LEU A 253 -1.30 -10.46 7.52
N GLY A 254 -1.90 -11.47 8.16
CA GLY A 254 -1.72 -12.88 7.83
C GLY A 254 -2.15 -13.18 6.39
N GLY A 255 -3.34 -12.71 5.99
CA GLY A 255 -3.83 -12.82 4.61
C GLY A 255 -2.89 -12.16 3.60
N ALA A 256 -2.38 -10.97 3.90
CA ALA A 256 -1.41 -10.29 3.06
C ALA A 256 -0.07 -11.05 2.98
N ALA A 257 0.41 -11.63 4.08
CA ALA A 257 1.60 -12.47 4.08
C ALA A 257 1.44 -13.73 3.22
N VAL A 258 0.26 -14.36 3.27
CA VAL A 258 -0.08 -15.50 2.39
C VAL A 258 -0.11 -15.06 0.92
N ALA A 259 -0.74 -13.91 0.61
CA ALA A 259 -0.77 -13.37 -0.75
C ALA A 259 0.65 -13.06 -1.27
N LEU A 260 1.51 -12.44 -0.47
CA LEU A 260 2.91 -12.19 -0.82
C LEU A 260 3.71 -13.48 -0.99
N ALA A 261 3.46 -14.50 -0.16
CA ALA A 261 4.07 -15.82 -0.30
C ALA A 261 3.64 -16.50 -1.61
N ALA A 262 2.35 -16.45 -1.95
CA ALA A 262 1.83 -16.95 -3.22
C ALA A 262 2.43 -16.19 -4.42
N LEU A 263 2.49 -14.87 -4.38
CA LEU A 263 3.15 -14.06 -5.40
C LEU A 263 4.64 -14.40 -5.52
N THR A 264 5.33 -14.63 -4.41
CA THR A 264 6.73 -15.07 -4.41
C THR A 264 6.88 -16.41 -5.11
N ALA A 265 6.02 -17.38 -4.78
CA ALA A 265 6.04 -18.71 -5.39
C ALA A 265 5.77 -18.68 -6.91
N LEU A 266 4.90 -17.77 -7.35
CA LEU A 266 4.52 -17.63 -8.77
C LEU A 266 5.54 -16.80 -9.57
N LEU A 267 5.93 -15.64 -9.04
CA LEU A 267 6.73 -14.67 -9.79
C LEU A 267 8.23 -14.95 -9.74
N LEU A 268 8.75 -15.43 -8.61
CA LEU A 268 10.20 -15.63 -8.46
C LEU A 268 10.77 -16.63 -9.49
N PRO A 269 10.17 -17.80 -9.75
CA PRO A 269 10.66 -18.69 -10.80
C PRO A 269 10.57 -18.09 -12.21
N ALA A 270 9.54 -17.26 -12.47
CA ALA A 270 9.39 -16.57 -13.75
C ALA A 270 10.46 -15.49 -13.95
N LEU A 271 10.80 -14.77 -12.88
CA LEU A 271 11.86 -13.76 -12.85
C LEU A 271 13.24 -14.41 -12.99
N GLU A 272 13.47 -15.54 -12.31
CA GLU A 272 14.72 -16.28 -12.42
C GLU A 272 14.96 -16.81 -13.84
N ARG A 273 13.92 -17.29 -14.52
CA ARG A 273 14.01 -17.67 -15.96
C ARG A 273 14.38 -16.50 -16.87
N ARG A 274 14.17 -15.28 -16.43
CA ARG A 274 14.50 -14.05 -17.18
C ARG A 274 15.69 -13.30 -16.58
N ALA A 275 16.36 -13.89 -15.61
CA ALA A 275 17.39 -13.23 -14.84
C ALA A 275 18.56 -12.75 -15.71
N GLU A 276 19.00 -13.55 -16.69
CA GLU A 276 20.08 -13.16 -17.63
C GLU A 276 19.71 -11.92 -18.42
N TRP A 277 18.46 -11.85 -18.91
CA TRP A 277 18.00 -10.65 -19.61
C TRP A 277 17.95 -9.45 -18.68
N LEU A 278 17.46 -9.61 -17.43
CA LEU A 278 17.35 -8.52 -16.47
C LEU A 278 18.72 -8.00 -16.01
N ALA A 279 19.63 -8.88 -15.64
CA ALA A 279 20.91 -8.53 -15.01
C ALA A 279 22.11 -8.46 -15.98
N GLY A 280 22.00 -9.04 -17.16
CA GLY A 280 23.06 -9.04 -18.17
C GLY A 280 24.32 -9.83 -17.79
N GLN A 281 24.27 -10.64 -16.72
CA GLN A 281 25.37 -11.47 -16.21
C GLN A 281 24.83 -12.87 -15.95
N ALA A 282 25.27 -13.86 -16.72
CA ALA A 282 24.69 -15.20 -16.71
C ALA A 282 24.77 -15.91 -15.36
N GLU A 283 25.93 -15.94 -14.71
CA GLU A 283 26.14 -16.74 -13.49
C GLU A 283 25.51 -16.15 -12.22
N ALA A 284 25.57 -14.84 -12.04
CA ALA A 284 25.06 -14.15 -10.85
C ALA A 284 23.60 -13.74 -10.97
N ALA A 285 23.03 -13.78 -12.16
CA ALA A 285 21.72 -13.21 -12.48
C ALA A 285 20.57 -13.71 -11.58
N PRO A 286 20.40 -15.00 -11.27
CA PRO A 286 19.33 -15.45 -10.38
C PRO A 286 19.48 -14.94 -8.94
N ALA A 287 20.72 -14.79 -8.45
CA ALA A 287 20.97 -14.25 -7.11
C ALA A 287 20.62 -12.75 -7.02
N ILE A 288 20.93 -12.00 -8.07
CA ILE A 288 20.60 -10.58 -8.20
C ILE A 288 19.08 -10.40 -8.20
N VAL A 289 18.37 -11.18 -9.00
CA VAL A 289 16.89 -11.13 -9.07
C VAL A 289 16.26 -11.46 -7.72
N ARG A 290 16.76 -12.48 -7.01
CA ARG A 290 16.31 -12.79 -5.65
C ARG A 290 16.56 -11.63 -4.69
N ALA A 291 17.71 -10.97 -4.78
CA ALA A 291 18.03 -9.82 -3.93
C ALA A 291 17.09 -8.64 -4.20
N VAL A 292 16.76 -8.34 -5.46
CA VAL A 292 15.78 -7.30 -5.83
C VAL A 292 14.38 -7.68 -5.34
N TRP A 293 13.95 -8.94 -5.51
CA TRP A 293 12.68 -9.41 -4.96
C TRP A 293 12.66 -9.30 -3.43
N GLY A 294 13.74 -9.69 -2.76
CA GLY A 294 13.92 -9.53 -1.31
C GLY A 294 13.80 -8.08 -0.85
N ALA A 295 14.36 -7.14 -1.62
CA ALA A 295 14.23 -5.70 -1.38
C ALA A 295 12.80 -5.16 -1.64
N THR A 296 11.98 -5.86 -2.42
CA THR A 296 10.58 -5.51 -2.68
C THR A 296 9.67 -5.87 -1.50
N LEU A 297 9.98 -6.92 -0.73
CA LEU A 297 9.15 -7.34 0.40
C LEU A 297 8.95 -6.24 1.46
N PRO A 298 9.98 -5.48 1.90
CA PRO A 298 9.79 -4.32 2.75
C PRO A 298 8.85 -3.27 2.15
N ALA A 299 8.93 -3.04 0.83
CA ALA A 299 8.04 -2.08 0.17
C ALA A 299 6.57 -2.48 0.26
N CYS A 300 6.27 -3.75 0.02
CA CYS A 300 4.92 -4.30 0.23
C CYS A 300 4.54 -4.26 1.72
N GLY A 301 5.44 -4.68 2.62
CA GLY A 301 5.22 -4.74 4.06
C GLY A 301 4.85 -3.39 4.67
N VAL A 302 5.63 -2.35 4.42
CA VAL A 302 5.39 -0.99 4.94
C VAL A 302 4.00 -0.49 4.53
N ARG A 303 3.62 -0.67 3.27
CA ARG A 303 2.34 -0.22 2.76
C ARG A 303 1.16 -0.99 3.36
N VAL A 304 1.27 -2.31 3.35
CA VAL A 304 0.24 -3.23 3.84
C VAL A 304 0.02 -3.05 5.34
N VAL A 305 1.09 -2.93 6.14
CA VAL A 305 0.99 -2.71 7.59
C VAL A 305 0.17 -1.45 7.90
N GLY A 306 0.38 -0.35 7.19
CA GLY A 306 -0.39 0.88 7.40
C GLY A 306 -1.83 0.78 6.86
N THR A 307 -1.99 0.38 5.59
CA THR A 307 -3.30 0.41 4.92
C THR A 307 -4.29 -0.64 5.42
N LEU A 308 -3.83 -1.74 6.01
CA LEU A 308 -4.70 -2.77 6.59
C LEU A 308 -5.05 -2.51 8.06
N SER A 309 -4.50 -1.46 8.67
CA SER A 309 -4.87 -1.05 10.03
C SER A 309 -6.38 -0.75 10.10
N PRO A 310 -7.13 -1.36 11.04
CA PRO A 310 -8.58 -1.17 11.12
C PRO A 310 -9.02 0.29 11.24
N PRO A 311 -8.34 1.14 12.05
CA PRO A 311 -8.69 2.55 12.15
C PRO A 311 -8.29 3.40 10.94
N PHE A 312 -7.47 2.88 10.03
CA PHE A 312 -6.99 3.66 8.91
C PHE A 312 -8.00 3.71 7.77
N ASP A 313 -8.38 4.93 7.42
CA ASP A 313 -9.12 5.26 6.21
C ASP A 313 -8.32 6.29 5.41
N ALA A 314 -8.01 5.96 4.15
CA ALA A 314 -7.40 6.93 3.26
C ALA A 314 -8.36 8.11 3.06
N TYR A 315 -7.82 9.32 2.92
CA TYR A 315 -8.63 10.55 2.85
C TYR A 315 -9.75 10.49 1.79
N ASP A 316 -9.44 10.01 0.58
CA ASP A 316 -10.41 9.88 -0.51
C ASP A 316 -11.06 8.48 -0.57
N LEU A 317 -11.03 7.71 0.53
CA LEU A 317 -11.54 6.33 0.52
C LEU A 317 -13.02 6.26 0.13
N THR A 318 -13.87 7.11 0.69
CA THR A 318 -15.32 7.12 0.41
C THR A 318 -15.59 7.35 -1.08
N LEU A 319 -14.86 8.27 -1.69
CA LEU A 319 -14.94 8.55 -3.12
C LEU A 319 -14.55 7.34 -3.96
N ASN A 320 -13.42 6.70 -3.60
CA ASN A 320 -12.94 5.51 -4.30
C ASN A 320 -13.86 4.30 -4.11
N LEU A 321 -14.46 4.14 -2.94
CA LEU A 321 -15.46 3.09 -2.71
C LEU A 321 -16.72 3.32 -3.54
N GLY A 322 -17.21 4.55 -3.62
CA GLY A 322 -18.34 4.89 -4.48
C GLY A 322 -18.07 4.53 -5.95
N ARG A 323 -16.89 4.84 -6.46
CA ARG A 323 -16.47 4.48 -7.83
C ARG A 323 -16.34 2.96 -8.01
N PHE A 324 -15.74 2.29 -7.03
CA PHE A 324 -15.59 0.83 -7.06
C PHE A 324 -16.95 0.11 -7.10
N LEU A 325 -17.90 0.55 -6.27
CA LEU A 325 -19.25 -0.02 -6.23
C LEU A 325 -20.01 0.24 -7.53
N ARG A 326 -19.90 1.44 -8.13
CA ARG A 326 -20.46 1.72 -9.47
C ARG A 326 -19.84 0.84 -10.53
N THR A 327 -18.52 0.64 -10.49
CA THR A 327 -17.84 -0.28 -11.41
C THR A 327 -18.36 -1.72 -11.29
N ILE A 328 -18.66 -2.18 -10.06
CA ILE A 328 -19.33 -3.47 -9.83
C ILE A 328 -20.73 -3.48 -10.45
N GLY A 329 -21.44 -2.36 -10.41
CA GLY A 329 -22.75 -2.16 -11.05
C GLY A 329 -22.71 -2.08 -12.58
N GLY A 330 -21.50 -2.06 -13.20
CA GLY A 330 -21.31 -2.04 -14.65
C GLY A 330 -20.89 -0.68 -15.23
N ASP A 331 -20.71 0.35 -14.40
CA ASP A 331 -20.27 1.67 -14.86
C ASP A 331 -18.77 1.66 -15.18
N LEU A 332 -18.43 1.71 -16.46
CA LEU A 332 -17.04 1.76 -16.93
C LEU A 332 -16.44 3.17 -16.88
N VAL A 333 -17.29 4.19 -16.81
CA VAL A 333 -16.91 5.60 -16.76
C VAL A 333 -17.74 6.29 -15.69
N ASP A 334 -17.08 6.76 -14.64
CA ASP A 334 -17.73 7.56 -13.61
C ASP A 334 -17.57 9.05 -13.93
N THR A 335 -18.69 9.78 -13.90
CA THR A 335 -18.73 11.23 -14.09
C THR A 335 -19.17 11.90 -12.80
N ASN A 336 -18.26 12.68 -12.19
CA ASN A 336 -18.56 13.43 -10.97
C ASN A 336 -18.20 14.89 -11.13
N ARG A 337 -18.78 15.75 -10.28
CA ARG A 337 -18.31 17.13 -10.15
C ARG A 337 -16.84 17.12 -9.76
N SER A 338 -16.04 17.86 -10.50
CA SER A 338 -14.64 18.04 -10.17
C SER A 338 -14.51 18.93 -8.93
N PHE A 339 -13.87 18.44 -7.88
CA PHE A 339 -13.47 19.28 -6.74
C PHE A 339 -12.37 20.27 -7.13
N GLU A 340 -11.56 19.91 -8.11
CA GLU A 340 -10.44 20.71 -8.61
C GLU A 340 -10.92 21.88 -9.47
N PHE A 341 -11.99 21.67 -10.23
CA PHE A 341 -12.59 22.65 -11.11
C PHE A 341 -14.02 22.92 -10.66
N ARG A 342 -14.23 23.89 -9.78
CA ARG A 342 -15.45 24.19 -9.01
C ARG A 342 -16.81 24.09 -9.75
N SER A 343 -16.80 23.98 -11.07
CA SER A 343 -18.00 23.91 -11.92
C SER A 343 -17.90 22.85 -13.03
N GLY A 344 -16.88 22.00 -13.06
CA GLY A 344 -16.66 21.00 -14.09
C GLY A 344 -17.15 19.60 -13.72
N VAL A 345 -17.27 18.73 -14.72
CA VAL A 345 -17.50 17.29 -14.56
C VAL A 345 -16.24 16.56 -14.94
N THR A 346 -15.66 15.81 -14.02
CA THR A 346 -14.47 15.00 -14.29
C THR A 346 -14.86 13.57 -14.63
N VAL A 347 -14.15 13.01 -15.60
CA VAL A 347 -14.31 11.63 -16.06
C VAL A 347 -13.27 10.76 -15.42
N TYR A 348 -13.72 9.74 -14.70
CA TYR A 348 -12.85 8.76 -14.03
C TYR A 348 -13.01 7.39 -14.68
N PRO A 349 -11.95 6.85 -15.31
CA PRO A 349 -11.97 5.51 -15.87
C PRO A 349 -12.05 4.42 -14.79
N ALA A 350 -12.76 3.32 -15.08
CA ALA A 350 -12.92 2.21 -14.16
C ALA A 350 -11.73 1.24 -14.09
N GLY A 351 -10.69 1.41 -14.91
CA GLY A 351 -9.58 0.46 -15.05
C GLY A 351 -8.94 0.00 -13.74
N PRO A 352 -8.58 0.89 -12.81
CA PRO A 352 -8.03 0.48 -11.51
C PRO A 352 -8.99 -0.38 -10.69
N TYR A 353 -10.25 -0.03 -10.71
CA TYR A 353 -11.29 -0.72 -9.94
C TYR A 353 -11.58 -2.10 -10.51
N LEU A 354 -11.61 -2.25 -11.84
CA LEU A 354 -11.69 -3.55 -12.52
C LEU A 354 -10.49 -4.44 -12.17
N ALA A 355 -9.29 -3.89 -12.11
CA ALA A 355 -8.09 -4.63 -11.74
C ALA A 355 -8.10 -5.10 -10.27
N LEU A 356 -8.80 -4.38 -9.39
CA LEU A 356 -8.92 -4.70 -7.96
C LEU A 356 -10.13 -5.61 -7.65
N MET A 357 -11.09 -5.73 -8.56
CA MET A 357 -12.30 -6.57 -8.40
C MET A 357 -12.02 -8.04 -8.03
N PRO A 358 -11.00 -8.71 -8.57
CA PRO A 358 -10.73 -10.09 -8.17
C PRO A 358 -10.52 -10.29 -6.67
N GLY A 359 -10.17 -9.23 -5.94
CA GLY A 359 -10.12 -9.25 -4.47
C GLY A 359 -11.44 -9.64 -3.81
N LEU A 360 -12.58 -9.27 -4.41
CA LEU A 360 -13.91 -9.66 -3.90
C LEU A 360 -14.15 -11.16 -4.00
N LEU A 361 -13.64 -11.81 -5.06
CA LEU A 361 -13.73 -13.27 -5.24
C LEU A 361 -12.92 -14.01 -4.16
N LEU A 362 -11.92 -13.33 -3.57
CA LEU A 362 -11.14 -13.84 -2.45
C LEU A 362 -11.78 -13.52 -1.09
N GLY A 363 -13.01 -13.00 -1.07
CA GLY A 363 -13.74 -12.64 0.15
C GLY A 363 -13.29 -11.32 0.81
N LEU A 364 -12.49 -10.48 0.11
CA LEU A 364 -12.13 -9.18 0.64
C LEU A 364 -13.35 -8.24 0.61
N THR A 365 -13.49 -7.43 1.66
CA THR A 365 -14.46 -6.32 1.61
C THR A 365 -14.05 -5.28 0.56
N PRO A 366 -14.99 -4.48 0.00
CA PRO A 366 -14.66 -3.41 -0.94
C PRO A 366 -13.53 -2.49 -0.45
N LYS A 367 -13.54 -2.11 0.83
CA LYS A 367 -12.46 -1.34 1.46
C LYS A 367 -11.10 -2.02 1.35
N LEU A 368 -11.02 -3.30 1.71
CA LEU A 368 -9.76 -4.06 1.64
C LEU A 368 -9.30 -4.30 0.21
N ALA A 369 -10.22 -4.56 -0.71
CA ALA A 369 -9.91 -4.73 -2.12
C ALA A 369 -9.30 -3.44 -2.71
N VAL A 370 -9.88 -2.28 -2.43
CA VAL A 370 -9.39 -0.99 -2.91
C VAL A 370 -8.10 -0.60 -2.19
N GLN A 371 -8.13 -0.46 -0.87
CA GLN A 371 -7.05 0.13 -0.09
C GLN A 371 -5.84 -0.82 0.07
N GLY A 372 -6.11 -2.09 0.37
CA GLY A 372 -5.07 -3.12 0.48
C GLY A 372 -4.53 -3.56 -0.88
N GLY A 373 -5.41 -3.66 -1.89
CA GLY A 373 -5.01 -4.02 -3.25
C GLY A 373 -4.08 -2.99 -3.88
N ILE A 374 -4.41 -1.69 -3.77
CA ILE A 374 -3.52 -0.65 -4.30
C ILE A 374 -2.20 -0.56 -3.54
N ALA A 375 -2.19 -0.80 -2.23
CA ALA A 375 -0.98 -0.86 -1.43
C ALA A 375 -0.03 -1.98 -1.91
N LEU A 376 -0.58 -3.13 -2.28
CA LEU A 376 0.18 -4.25 -2.83
C LEU A 376 0.73 -3.92 -4.23
N VAL A 377 -0.11 -3.36 -5.11
CA VAL A 377 0.30 -2.94 -6.47
C VAL A 377 1.43 -1.92 -6.40
N ASP A 378 1.30 -0.91 -5.55
CA ASP A 378 2.35 0.09 -5.36
C ASP A 378 3.62 -0.51 -4.75
N GLY A 379 3.48 -1.41 -3.77
CA GLY A 379 4.63 -2.12 -3.21
C GLY A 379 5.43 -2.92 -4.25
N LEU A 380 4.74 -3.56 -5.21
CA LEU A 380 5.36 -4.25 -6.35
C LEU A 380 6.08 -3.29 -7.31
N GLY A 381 5.79 -1.99 -7.27
CA GLY A 381 6.54 -0.95 -7.97
C GLY A 381 8.03 -0.95 -7.62
N ALA A 382 8.41 -1.39 -6.41
CA ALA A 382 9.80 -1.57 -6.01
C ALA A 382 10.53 -2.63 -6.85
N LEU A 383 9.85 -3.75 -7.19
CA LEU A 383 10.39 -4.78 -8.10
C LEU A 383 10.65 -4.18 -9.49
N ALA A 384 9.66 -3.48 -10.03
CA ALA A 384 9.79 -2.87 -11.34
C ALA A 384 10.91 -1.82 -11.38
N THR A 385 11.04 -1.02 -10.31
CA THR A 385 12.12 -0.03 -10.13
C THR A 385 13.50 -0.69 -10.10
N GLY A 386 13.67 -1.76 -9.30
CA GLY A 386 14.92 -2.51 -9.26
C GLY A 386 15.26 -3.19 -10.59
N ALA A 387 14.27 -3.81 -11.24
CA ALA A 387 14.44 -4.42 -12.56
C ALA A 387 14.82 -3.38 -13.63
N LEU A 388 14.19 -2.20 -13.59
CA LEU A 388 14.51 -1.10 -14.49
C LEU A 388 15.95 -0.60 -14.25
N ALA A 389 16.38 -0.48 -12.99
CA ALA A 389 17.76 -0.12 -12.64
C ALA A 389 18.77 -1.09 -13.26
N LEU A 390 18.51 -2.41 -13.21
CA LEU A 390 19.32 -3.43 -13.86
C LEU A 390 19.40 -3.21 -15.38
N ARG A 391 18.26 -2.98 -16.01
CA ARG A 391 18.18 -2.79 -17.48
C ARG A 391 18.83 -1.50 -17.94
N LEU A 392 18.78 -0.45 -17.14
CA LEU A 392 19.50 0.80 -17.37
C LEU A 392 21.02 0.67 -17.14
N GLY A 393 21.48 -0.48 -16.63
CA GLY A 393 22.91 -0.75 -16.38
C GLY A 393 23.43 -0.16 -15.08
N ALA A 394 22.58 0.26 -14.15
CA ALA A 394 23.00 0.84 -12.88
C ALA A 394 23.77 -0.15 -11.95
N GLY A 395 23.66 -1.45 -12.25
CA GLY A 395 24.34 -2.53 -11.52
C GLY A 395 23.48 -3.14 -10.41
N ALA A 396 23.88 -4.34 -9.95
CA ALA A 396 23.11 -5.14 -9.00
C ALA A 396 22.85 -4.43 -7.65
N ARG A 397 23.88 -3.80 -7.09
CA ARG A 397 23.76 -3.08 -5.80
C ARG A 397 22.83 -1.88 -5.94
N ALA A 398 22.98 -1.11 -7.02
CA ALA A 398 22.11 0.03 -7.28
C ALA A 398 20.64 -0.39 -7.42
N ALA A 399 20.37 -1.52 -8.06
CA ALA A 399 19.03 -2.08 -8.19
C ALA A 399 18.40 -2.46 -6.84
N VAL A 400 19.18 -3.08 -5.95
CA VAL A 400 18.72 -3.41 -4.59
C VAL A 400 18.47 -2.14 -3.79
N TYR A 401 19.36 -1.15 -3.84
CA TYR A 401 19.17 0.12 -3.15
C TYR A 401 17.94 0.87 -3.70
N ALA A 402 17.75 0.90 -5.02
CA ALA A 402 16.59 1.53 -5.64
C ALA A 402 15.27 0.88 -5.19
N ALA A 403 15.21 -0.46 -5.15
CA ALA A 403 14.03 -1.17 -4.68
C ALA A 403 13.75 -0.92 -3.17
N LEU A 404 14.81 -0.89 -2.33
CA LEU A 404 14.68 -0.56 -0.91
C LEU A 404 14.22 0.89 -0.69
N LEU A 405 14.81 1.85 -1.38
CA LEU A 405 14.42 3.25 -1.28
C LEU A 405 12.97 3.47 -1.68
N TYR A 406 12.49 2.75 -2.71
CA TYR A 406 11.09 2.81 -3.11
C TYR A 406 10.14 2.38 -1.99
N ALA A 407 10.60 1.56 -1.03
CA ALA A 407 9.78 1.10 0.08
C ALA A 407 9.19 2.24 0.90
N ALA A 408 9.92 3.32 1.10
CA ALA A 408 9.53 4.41 1.99
C ALA A 408 9.59 5.81 1.34
N VAL A 409 9.57 5.87 0.00
CA VAL A 409 9.54 7.15 -0.72
C VAL A 409 8.32 7.98 -0.28
N PRO A 410 8.53 9.20 0.26
CA PRO A 410 7.45 9.99 0.86
C PRO A 410 6.29 10.28 -0.08
N VAL A 411 6.55 10.62 -1.35
CA VAL A 411 5.49 10.95 -2.30
C VAL A 411 4.55 9.78 -2.56
N MET A 412 5.07 8.54 -2.60
CA MET A 412 4.24 7.33 -2.81
C MET A 412 3.39 7.03 -1.57
N LEU A 413 4.01 7.06 -0.38
CA LEU A 413 3.31 6.82 0.87
C LEU A 413 2.23 7.89 1.13
N THR A 414 2.53 9.16 0.84
CA THR A 414 1.56 10.25 0.92
C THR A 414 0.40 10.05 -0.06
N SER A 415 0.67 9.62 -1.29
CA SER A 415 -0.38 9.34 -2.27
C SER A 415 -1.30 8.20 -1.82
N LEU A 416 -0.78 7.18 -1.13
CA LEU A 416 -1.59 6.13 -0.52
C LEU A 416 -2.41 6.66 0.66
N TRP A 417 -1.83 7.53 1.49
CA TRP A 417 -2.54 8.14 2.61
C TRP A 417 -3.72 9.00 2.15
N PHE A 418 -3.53 9.77 1.07
CA PHE A 418 -4.62 10.53 0.46
C PHE A 418 -5.64 9.66 -0.28
N GLY A 419 -5.29 8.42 -0.64
CA GLY A 419 -6.18 7.54 -1.39
C GLY A 419 -6.21 7.86 -2.89
N HIS A 420 -5.10 8.32 -3.48
CA HIS A 420 -4.99 8.54 -4.93
C HIS A 420 -4.94 7.22 -5.71
N THR A 421 -5.92 6.33 -5.46
CA THR A 421 -5.96 4.94 -5.95
C THR A 421 -5.73 4.83 -7.45
N ALA A 422 -6.49 5.57 -8.24
CA ALA A 422 -6.43 5.50 -9.70
C ALA A 422 -5.09 6.01 -10.26
N GLN A 423 -4.57 7.07 -9.66
CA GLN A 423 -3.28 7.66 -10.05
C GLN A 423 -2.11 6.74 -9.68
N VAL A 424 -2.08 6.23 -8.45
CA VAL A 424 -1.04 5.30 -7.97
C VAL A 424 -1.02 4.04 -8.83
N PHE A 425 -2.20 3.49 -9.17
CA PHE A 425 -2.31 2.35 -10.06
C PHE A 425 -1.68 2.63 -11.43
N GLY A 426 -2.11 3.69 -12.10
CA GLY A 426 -1.64 4.01 -13.45
C GLY A 426 -0.15 4.36 -13.48
N GLN A 427 0.35 5.09 -12.50
CA GLN A 427 1.77 5.42 -12.41
C GLN A 427 2.63 4.21 -12.03
N GLY A 428 2.09 3.29 -11.23
CA GLY A 428 2.74 2.01 -10.94
C GLY A 428 3.01 1.15 -12.19
N LEU A 429 2.27 1.38 -13.27
CA LEU A 429 2.48 0.70 -14.55
C LEU A 429 3.62 1.30 -15.40
N MET A 430 4.14 2.49 -15.07
CA MET A 430 5.14 3.16 -15.91
C MET A 430 6.49 2.44 -15.95
N ALA A 431 6.99 1.97 -14.81
CA ALA A 431 8.24 1.21 -14.79
C ALA A 431 8.13 -0.17 -15.47
N PRO A 432 7.06 -0.97 -15.26
CA PRO A 432 6.78 -2.16 -16.09
C PRO A 432 6.66 -1.85 -17.59
N LEU A 433 6.02 -0.75 -17.97
CA LEU A 433 5.89 -0.31 -19.35
C LEU A 433 7.27 0.01 -19.97
N ALA A 434 8.12 0.75 -19.24
CA ALA A 434 9.48 1.01 -19.66
C ALA A 434 10.28 -0.28 -19.88
N LEU A 435 10.16 -1.26 -18.98
CA LEU A 435 10.77 -2.58 -19.13
C LEU A 435 10.25 -3.32 -20.35
N ALA A 436 8.96 -3.30 -20.62
CA ALA A 436 8.35 -3.93 -21.79
C ALA A 436 8.84 -3.27 -23.08
N LEU A 437 8.93 -1.94 -23.13
CA LEU A 437 9.47 -1.20 -24.26
C LEU A 437 10.95 -1.50 -24.48
N LEU A 438 11.77 -1.54 -23.43
CA LEU A 438 13.18 -1.96 -23.56
C LEU A 438 13.30 -3.38 -24.12
N ALA A 439 12.47 -4.31 -23.62
CA ALA A 439 12.44 -5.67 -24.15
C ALA A 439 12.01 -5.72 -25.63
N ALA A 440 11.09 -4.86 -26.02
CA ALA A 440 10.59 -4.75 -27.40
C ALA A 440 11.63 -4.16 -28.36
N LEU A 441 12.43 -3.21 -27.88
CA LEU A 441 13.51 -2.58 -28.65
C LEU A 441 14.75 -3.49 -28.79
N GLU A 442 14.99 -4.38 -27.83
CA GLU A 442 16.18 -5.24 -27.78
C GLU A 442 15.96 -6.64 -28.36
N ARG A 443 14.72 -7.07 -28.51
CA ARG A 443 14.38 -8.43 -28.91
C ARG A 443 13.47 -8.44 -30.13
N ASP A 444 13.77 -9.30 -31.05
CA ASP A 444 12.81 -9.61 -32.10
C ASP A 444 11.63 -10.41 -31.55
N GLY A 445 10.43 -10.02 -31.92
CA GLY A 445 9.21 -10.71 -31.55
C GLY A 445 8.05 -9.77 -31.23
N ARG A 446 6.82 -10.28 -31.34
CA ARG A 446 5.59 -9.50 -31.14
C ARG A 446 5.20 -9.39 -29.64
N ARG A 447 5.58 -10.38 -28.81
CA ARG A 447 5.13 -10.46 -27.41
C ARG A 447 5.47 -9.23 -26.56
N PRO A 448 6.73 -8.70 -26.56
CA PRO A 448 7.03 -7.51 -25.75
C PRO A 448 6.20 -6.28 -26.17
N TRP A 449 5.93 -6.11 -27.47
CA TRP A 449 5.09 -5.02 -27.99
C TRP A 449 3.64 -5.15 -27.52
N LEU A 450 3.08 -6.37 -27.53
CA LEU A 450 1.73 -6.63 -27.00
C LEU A 450 1.64 -6.36 -25.50
N VAL A 451 2.67 -6.74 -24.74
CA VAL A 451 2.74 -6.44 -23.30
C VAL A 451 2.81 -4.92 -23.08
N ALA A 452 3.63 -4.21 -23.85
CA ALA A 452 3.71 -2.76 -23.76
C ALA A 452 2.36 -2.09 -24.12
N ALA A 453 1.68 -2.55 -25.17
CA ALA A 453 0.35 -2.06 -25.54
C ALA A 453 -0.67 -2.29 -24.43
N ALA A 454 -0.71 -3.49 -23.84
CA ALA A 454 -1.62 -3.82 -22.74
C ALA A 454 -1.36 -2.95 -21.48
N LEU A 455 -0.09 -2.81 -21.07
CA LEU A 455 0.28 -1.98 -19.92
C LEU A 455 -0.06 -0.51 -20.15
N LEU A 456 0.20 -0.01 -21.37
CA LEU A 456 -0.16 1.36 -21.73
C LEU A 456 -1.68 1.55 -21.76
N SER A 457 -2.44 0.63 -22.35
CA SER A 457 -3.91 0.68 -22.33
C SER A 457 -4.44 0.73 -20.90
N MET A 458 -3.94 -0.13 -20.01
CA MET A 458 -4.33 -0.11 -18.59
C MET A 458 -3.98 1.23 -17.91
N ALA A 459 -2.83 1.81 -18.24
CA ALA A 459 -2.42 3.11 -17.70
C ALA A 459 -3.34 4.23 -18.19
N LEU A 460 -3.67 4.25 -19.51
CA LEU A 460 -4.62 5.22 -20.08
C LEU A 460 -6.03 5.07 -19.50
N LEU A 461 -6.44 3.86 -19.16
CA LEU A 461 -7.72 3.56 -18.51
C LEU A 461 -7.72 3.77 -17.00
N SER A 462 -6.67 4.34 -16.41
CA SER A 462 -6.57 4.53 -14.96
C SER A 462 -6.97 5.94 -14.50
N HIS A 463 -6.28 6.96 -14.96
CA HIS A 463 -6.44 8.33 -14.50
C HIS A 463 -6.02 9.33 -15.58
N ILE A 464 -6.79 10.40 -15.77
CA ILE A 464 -6.54 11.38 -16.84
C ILE A 464 -5.13 11.99 -16.74
N GLY A 465 -4.66 12.34 -15.55
CA GLY A 465 -3.31 12.88 -15.36
C GLY A 465 -2.22 11.89 -15.77
N VAL A 466 -2.43 10.58 -15.52
CA VAL A 466 -1.53 9.52 -15.99
C VAL A 466 -1.56 9.43 -17.51
N THR A 467 -2.74 9.54 -18.11
CA THR A 467 -2.89 9.54 -19.58
C THR A 467 -2.09 10.66 -20.21
N VAL A 468 -2.22 11.87 -19.68
CA VAL A 468 -1.56 13.05 -20.27
C VAL A 468 -0.03 12.96 -20.12
N ILE A 469 0.49 12.58 -18.95
CA ILE A 469 1.94 12.46 -18.73
C ILE A 469 2.54 11.28 -19.52
N ALA A 470 1.83 10.16 -19.61
CA ALA A 470 2.24 9.01 -20.40
C ALA A 470 2.27 9.34 -21.91
N ALA A 471 1.27 10.08 -22.41
CA ALA A 471 1.23 10.54 -23.80
C ALA A 471 2.40 11.49 -24.12
N ALA A 472 2.69 12.44 -23.22
CA ALA A 472 3.85 13.32 -23.36
C ALA A 472 5.17 12.54 -23.36
N TRP A 473 5.36 11.66 -22.39
CA TRP A 473 6.56 10.82 -22.31
C TRP A 473 6.77 9.99 -23.55
N LEU A 474 5.73 9.23 -23.97
CA LEU A 474 5.84 8.31 -25.09
C LEU A 474 5.86 9.03 -26.43
N GLY A 475 5.22 10.19 -26.56
CA GLY A 475 5.36 11.06 -27.72
C GLY A 475 6.81 11.55 -27.90
N LEU A 476 7.42 12.05 -26.81
CA LEU A 476 8.84 12.43 -26.82
C LEU A 476 9.74 11.22 -27.10
N ALA A 477 9.43 10.05 -26.49
CA ALA A 477 10.20 8.83 -26.71
C ALA A 477 10.10 8.34 -28.18
N PHE A 478 8.91 8.43 -28.78
CA PHE A 478 8.71 8.11 -30.19
C PHE A 478 9.58 9.00 -31.07
N LEU A 479 9.55 10.32 -30.87
CA LEU A 479 10.37 11.27 -31.63
C LEU A 479 11.86 11.02 -31.45
N ALA A 480 12.32 10.77 -30.22
CA ALA A 480 13.73 10.50 -29.93
C ALA A 480 14.25 9.18 -30.52
N LEU A 481 13.40 8.15 -30.53
CA LEU A 481 13.75 6.83 -31.05
C LEU A 481 13.60 6.71 -32.58
N TYR A 482 12.70 7.50 -33.17
CA TYR A 482 12.34 7.39 -34.59
C TYR A 482 13.54 7.37 -35.53
N PRO A 483 14.54 8.26 -35.42
CA PRO A 483 15.69 8.26 -36.33
C PRO A 483 16.56 7.00 -36.23
N SER A 484 16.64 6.41 -35.03
CA SER A 484 17.55 5.28 -34.75
C SER A 484 16.93 3.91 -34.99
N LEU A 485 15.61 3.81 -35.15
CA LEU A 485 14.91 2.54 -35.31
C LEU A 485 14.82 2.12 -36.78
N ALA A 486 14.93 0.80 -37.04
CA ALA A 486 14.59 0.22 -38.34
C ALA A 486 13.08 0.39 -38.64
N ALA A 487 12.71 0.43 -39.92
CA ALA A 487 11.33 0.68 -40.34
C ALA A 487 10.29 -0.25 -39.67
N GLY A 488 10.62 -1.54 -39.54
CA GLY A 488 9.73 -2.50 -38.89
C GLY A 488 9.55 -2.23 -37.37
N ALA A 489 10.58 -1.74 -36.70
CA ALA A 489 10.49 -1.37 -35.27
C ALA A 489 9.72 -0.05 -35.10
N ARG A 490 9.90 0.93 -36.01
CA ARG A 490 9.10 2.17 -36.03
C ARG A 490 7.62 1.87 -36.15
N LEU A 491 7.26 1.01 -37.13
CA LEU A 491 5.86 0.61 -37.33
C LEU A 491 5.29 -0.10 -36.10
N ARG A 492 6.03 -1.04 -35.49
CA ARG A 492 5.57 -1.74 -34.26
C ARG A 492 5.39 -0.77 -33.09
N LEU A 493 6.30 0.18 -32.88
CA LEU A 493 6.17 1.20 -31.86
C LEU A 493 4.94 2.06 -32.11
N PHE A 494 4.77 2.56 -33.35
CA PHE A 494 3.57 3.32 -33.73
C PHE A 494 2.28 2.53 -33.49
N LEU A 495 2.20 1.29 -33.95
CA LEU A 495 1.02 0.44 -33.76
C LEU A 495 0.74 0.15 -32.27
N THR A 496 1.78 -0.01 -31.43
CA THR A 496 1.65 -0.17 -29.99
C THR A 496 1.00 1.06 -29.35
N LEU A 497 1.48 2.25 -29.67
CA LEU A 497 0.95 3.50 -29.17
C LEU A 497 -0.47 3.77 -29.69
N ALA A 498 -0.69 3.56 -30.99
CA ALA A 498 -1.98 3.75 -31.63
C ALA A 498 -3.04 2.78 -31.11
N ALA A 499 -2.69 1.50 -30.90
CA ALA A 499 -3.62 0.51 -30.33
C ALA A 499 -4.04 0.88 -28.91
N ALA A 500 -3.09 1.26 -28.06
CA ALA A 500 -3.40 1.69 -26.71
C ALA A 500 -4.26 2.98 -26.68
N ALA A 501 -3.92 3.95 -27.53
CA ALA A 501 -4.71 5.17 -27.68
C ALA A 501 -6.12 4.88 -28.17
N ALA A 502 -6.28 3.98 -29.16
CA ALA A 502 -7.58 3.55 -29.66
C ALA A 502 -8.44 2.91 -28.56
N VAL A 503 -7.86 2.05 -27.71
CA VAL A 503 -8.56 1.48 -26.57
C VAL A 503 -9.02 2.56 -25.59
N GLY A 504 -8.16 3.50 -25.24
CA GLY A 504 -8.50 4.61 -24.35
C GLY A 504 -9.60 5.51 -24.92
N LEU A 505 -9.49 5.85 -26.21
CA LEU A 505 -10.49 6.65 -26.93
C LEU A 505 -11.83 5.91 -27.03
N ALA A 506 -11.82 4.65 -27.43
CA ALA A 506 -13.05 3.88 -27.61
C ALA A 506 -13.83 3.68 -26.29
N LEU A 507 -13.13 3.37 -25.21
CA LEU A 507 -13.78 2.99 -23.96
C LEU A 507 -14.09 4.17 -23.03
N VAL A 508 -13.30 5.24 -23.04
CA VAL A 508 -13.42 6.33 -22.06
C VAL A 508 -13.47 7.70 -22.70
N TYR A 509 -12.42 8.09 -23.43
CA TYR A 509 -12.21 9.49 -23.81
C TYR A 509 -13.07 9.91 -25.00
N GLY A 510 -13.41 9.00 -25.92
CA GLY A 510 -14.34 9.28 -27.02
C GLY A 510 -15.75 9.56 -26.51
N PRO A 511 -16.37 8.64 -25.76
CA PRO A 511 -17.69 8.90 -25.14
C PRO A 511 -17.71 10.14 -24.26
N ALA A 512 -16.60 10.46 -23.59
CA ALA A 512 -16.48 11.60 -22.70
C ALA A 512 -15.90 12.88 -23.35
N ALA A 513 -15.64 12.88 -24.67
CA ALA A 513 -14.93 13.96 -25.34
C ALA A 513 -15.57 15.34 -25.14
N GLN A 514 -16.89 15.45 -25.26
CA GLN A 514 -17.60 16.71 -25.08
C GLN A 514 -17.44 17.27 -23.66
N LEU A 515 -17.54 16.40 -22.65
CA LEU A 515 -17.32 16.78 -21.25
C LEU A 515 -15.90 17.26 -21.01
N LYS A 516 -14.90 16.59 -21.62
CA LYS A 516 -13.49 16.94 -21.48
C LYS A 516 -13.12 18.24 -22.20
N LEU A 517 -13.68 18.50 -23.37
CA LEU A 517 -13.47 19.76 -24.10
C LEU A 517 -14.05 20.94 -23.31
N ALA A 518 -15.21 20.78 -22.68
CA ALA A 518 -15.80 21.80 -21.82
C ALA A 518 -14.94 22.10 -20.57
N GLU A 519 -14.27 21.08 -20.01
CA GLU A 519 -13.35 21.26 -18.88
C GLU A 519 -12.04 21.98 -19.28
N MET A 520 -11.51 21.66 -20.45
CA MET A 520 -10.28 22.31 -20.94
C MET A 520 -10.47 23.83 -21.09
N GLY A 521 -11.64 24.28 -21.54
CA GLY A 521 -12.00 25.70 -21.57
C GLY A 521 -11.92 26.34 -20.16
N LYS A 522 -12.46 25.67 -19.15
CA LYS A 522 -12.45 26.17 -17.76
C LYS A 522 -11.06 26.19 -17.12
N VAL A 523 -10.21 25.24 -17.46
CA VAL A 523 -8.79 25.26 -17.04
C VAL A 523 -8.10 26.50 -17.58
N GLY A 524 -8.34 26.84 -18.84
CA GLY A 524 -7.83 28.09 -19.45
C GLY A 524 -8.31 29.34 -18.73
N GLU A 525 -9.60 29.40 -18.34
CA GLU A 525 -10.18 30.49 -17.57
C GLU A 525 -9.55 30.60 -16.16
N GLN A 526 -9.32 29.47 -15.48
CA GLN A 526 -8.68 29.48 -14.16
C GLN A 526 -7.21 29.93 -14.20
N ILE A 527 -6.49 29.50 -15.23
CA ILE A 527 -5.11 29.98 -15.48
C ILE A 527 -5.12 31.48 -15.75
N ALA A 528 -6.06 31.94 -16.59
CA ALA A 528 -6.22 33.35 -16.95
C ALA A 528 -6.69 34.22 -15.77
N ALA A 529 -7.52 33.70 -14.87
CA ALA A 529 -8.02 34.41 -13.69
C ALA A 529 -6.93 34.66 -12.62
N GLY A 530 -5.71 34.17 -12.83
CA GLY A 530 -4.56 34.48 -12.00
C GLY A 530 -4.80 34.18 -10.53
N ASN A 531 -5.29 33.00 -10.20
CA ASN A 531 -5.47 32.59 -8.80
C ASN A 531 -4.10 32.53 -8.10
N GLY A 532 -3.54 33.70 -8.08
CA GLY A 532 -2.71 34.21 -7.12
C GLY A 532 -1.30 33.88 -7.03
N LEU A 533 -0.89 34.14 -6.06
CA LEU A 533 0.44 34.12 -5.49
C LEU A 533 1.22 32.89 -5.89
N PRO A 534 2.46 33.09 -6.11
CA PRO A 534 3.33 32.04 -6.59
C PRO A 534 3.30 30.87 -5.64
N ALA A 535 2.55 29.84 -6.01
CA ALA A 535 2.63 28.54 -5.38
C ALA A 535 4.01 27.90 -5.58
N TYR A 536 4.92 28.59 -6.28
CA TYR A 536 6.27 28.07 -6.55
C TYR A 536 6.99 27.66 -5.28
N ASN A 537 6.87 28.39 -4.18
CA ASN A 537 7.46 28.01 -2.90
C ASN A 537 6.87 26.71 -2.35
N LEU A 538 5.57 26.50 -2.49
CA LEU A 538 4.90 25.30 -2.03
C LEU A 538 5.24 24.11 -2.94
N ILE A 539 5.27 24.31 -4.26
CA ILE A 539 5.64 23.29 -5.23
C ILE A 539 7.12 22.94 -5.08
N TRP A 540 7.98 23.92 -4.89
CA TRP A 540 9.40 23.68 -4.61
C TRP A 540 9.58 22.88 -3.33
N ARG A 541 8.88 23.23 -2.27
CA ARG A 541 8.90 22.48 -1.01
C ARG A 541 8.35 21.07 -1.17
N ALA A 542 7.25 20.90 -1.89
CA ALA A 542 6.70 19.57 -2.21
C ALA A 542 7.72 18.71 -2.97
N PHE A 543 8.43 19.31 -3.95
CA PHE A 543 9.49 18.65 -4.68
C PHE A 543 10.64 18.21 -3.76
N GLN A 544 11.11 19.07 -2.88
CA GLN A 544 12.18 18.75 -1.93
C GLN A 544 11.81 17.57 -1.02
N ILE A 545 10.62 17.63 -0.43
CA ILE A 545 10.15 16.63 0.55
C ILE A 545 9.79 15.31 -0.13
N SER A 546 9.33 15.32 -1.39
CA SER A 546 8.83 14.14 -2.11
C SER A 546 9.83 12.98 -2.16
N PHE A 547 11.12 13.29 -2.13
CA PHE A 547 12.20 12.32 -2.29
C PHE A 547 13.23 12.42 -1.15
N TYR A 548 12.73 12.50 0.08
CA TYR A 548 13.58 12.58 1.28
C TYR A 548 14.41 13.87 1.37
N GLU A 549 13.89 15.00 1.13
CA GLU A 549 14.57 16.30 1.18
C GLU A 549 16.07 16.31 0.76
N PRO A 550 16.99 15.54 1.41
CA PRO A 550 18.38 15.38 0.95
C PRO A 550 18.53 14.46 -0.27
N GLY A 551 17.50 13.72 -0.65
CA GLY A 551 17.55 12.76 -1.77
C GLY A 551 17.88 13.42 -3.10
N TRP A 552 17.47 14.65 -3.32
CA TRP A 552 17.80 15.40 -4.53
C TRP A 552 19.29 15.69 -4.66
N ALA A 553 19.98 15.97 -3.56
CA ALA A 553 21.43 16.13 -3.55
C ALA A 553 22.16 14.83 -4.00
N LEU A 554 21.55 13.68 -3.77
CA LEU A 554 22.05 12.40 -4.25
C LEU A 554 21.57 12.06 -5.67
N ALA A 555 20.39 12.46 -6.06
CA ALA A 555 19.84 12.17 -7.39
C ALA A 555 20.59 12.89 -8.50
N LEU A 556 21.02 14.14 -8.29
CA LEU A 556 21.76 14.92 -9.29
C LEU A 556 23.10 14.28 -9.69
N PRO A 557 24.02 13.89 -8.77
CA PRO A 557 25.19 13.11 -9.14
C PRO A 557 24.83 11.76 -9.79
N GLY A 558 23.74 11.12 -9.35
CA GLY A 558 23.21 9.90 -9.95
C GLY A 558 22.89 10.06 -11.42
N LEU A 559 22.34 11.21 -11.80
CA LEU A 559 22.03 11.55 -13.19
C LEU A 559 23.28 11.55 -14.07
N VAL A 560 24.37 12.14 -13.59
CA VAL A 560 25.65 12.16 -14.30
C VAL A 560 26.22 10.75 -14.47
N LEU A 561 26.15 9.93 -13.41
CA LEU A 561 26.64 8.56 -13.44
C LEU A 561 25.83 7.67 -14.39
N VAL A 562 24.52 7.80 -14.37
CA VAL A 562 23.64 7.05 -15.27
C VAL A 562 23.78 7.52 -16.72
N TYR A 563 23.96 8.82 -16.95
CA TYR A 563 24.26 9.36 -18.30
C TYR A 563 25.50 8.69 -18.91
N ALA A 564 26.59 8.63 -18.16
CA ALA A 564 27.84 8.02 -18.64
C ALA A 564 27.64 6.54 -19.05
N GLN A 565 26.77 5.81 -18.35
CA GLN A 565 26.44 4.40 -18.63
C GLN A 565 25.55 4.24 -19.87
N LEU A 566 24.58 5.12 -20.03
CA LEU A 566 23.57 5.04 -21.08
C LEU A 566 24.11 5.46 -22.47
N ARG A 567 25.26 6.13 -22.54
CA ARG A 567 25.90 6.51 -23.82
C ARG A 567 26.01 5.35 -24.82
N ARG A 568 26.16 4.10 -24.31
CA ARG A 568 26.26 2.89 -25.11
C ARG A 568 24.94 2.16 -25.34
N ARG A 569 23.80 2.71 -24.88
CA ARG A 569 22.46 2.11 -24.94
C ARG A 569 21.43 3.14 -25.38
N PRO A 570 21.38 3.49 -26.66
CA PRO A 570 20.58 4.62 -27.14
C PRO A 570 19.08 4.48 -26.86
N GLY A 571 18.51 3.28 -26.94
CA GLY A 571 17.10 3.04 -26.63
C GLY A 571 16.76 3.27 -25.15
N ALA A 572 17.61 2.80 -24.23
CA ALA A 572 17.45 3.03 -22.81
C ALA A 572 17.67 4.52 -22.45
N ALA A 573 18.65 5.17 -23.09
CA ALA A 573 18.90 6.59 -22.95
C ALA A 573 17.68 7.41 -23.38
N ALA A 574 17.14 7.14 -24.55
CA ALA A 574 15.97 7.84 -25.09
C ALA A 574 14.77 7.73 -24.11
N LEU A 575 14.45 6.52 -23.64
CA LEU A 575 13.34 6.32 -22.72
C LEU A 575 13.53 7.05 -21.39
N LEU A 576 14.74 7.05 -20.81
CA LEU A 576 15.00 7.74 -19.53
C LEU A 576 14.98 9.26 -19.69
N TRP A 577 15.64 9.79 -20.74
CA TRP A 577 15.72 11.24 -20.94
C TRP A 577 14.36 11.84 -21.27
N THR A 578 13.56 11.15 -22.06
CA THR A 578 12.20 11.59 -22.36
C THR A 578 11.27 11.46 -21.16
N TRP A 579 11.51 10.49 -20.26
CA TRP A 579 10.81 10.40 -18.98
C TRP A 579 11.09 11.62 -18.10
N LEU A 580 12.37 11.97 -17.96
CA LEU A 580 12.78 13.17 -17.21
C LEU A 580 12.28 14.46 -17.88
N ALA A 581 12.31 14.55 -19.21
CA ALA A 581 11.79 15.69 -19.94
C ALA A 581 10.29 15.87 -19.76
N ALA A 582 9.50 14.79 -19.83
CA ALA A 582 8.07 14.81 -19.55
C ALA A 582 7.79 15.23 -18.11
N ALA A 583 8.53 14.69 -17.13
CA ALA A 583 8.40 15.07 -15.74
C ALA A 583 8.74 16.55 -15.50
N ALA A 584 9.81 17.06 -16.12
CA ALA A 584 10.20 18.47 -16.04
C ALA A 584 9.15 19.38 -16.68
N LEU A 585 8.57 18.99 -17.82
CA LEU A 585 7.49 19.72 -18.49
C LEU A 585 6.28 19.85 -17.55
N PHE A 586 5.84 18.74 -16.96
CA PHE A 586 4.67 18.78 -16.07
C PHE A 586 4.96 19.46 -14.74
N TRP A 587 6.18 19.36 -14.23
CA TRP A 587 6.58 20.17 -13.08
C TRP A 587 6.55 21.68 -13.41
N GLY A 588 6.99 22.08 -14.60
CA GLY A 588 6.86 23.47 -15.09
C GLY A 588 5.38 23.91 -15.19
N ILE A 589 4.49 23.03 -15.69
CA ILE A 589 3.06 23.30 -15.74
C ILE A 589 2.49 23.47 -14.32
N GLU A 590 2.85 22.60 -13.38
CA GLU A 590 2.42 22.72 -11.98
C GLU A 590 2.91 24.02 -11.34
N MET A 591 4.15 24.42 -11.61
CA MET A 591 4.70 25.71 -11.15
C MET A 591 3.92 26.91 -11.70
N ALA A 592 3.49 26.84 -12.97
CA ALA A 592 2.75 27.91 -13.62
C ALA A 592 1.26 27.95 -13.19
N THR A 593 0.66 26.79 -12.93
CA THR A 593 -0.78 26.66 -12.70
C THR A 593 -1.16 26.51 -11.23
N ALA A 594 -0.22 26.22 -10.36
CA ALA A 594 -0.42 25.92 -8.95
C ALA A 594 -1.45 24.80 -8.69
N LEU A 595 -1.68 23.92 -9.67
CA LEU A 595 -2.74 22.94 -9.59
C LEU A 595 -2.45 21.87 -8.54
N GLN A 596 -1.42 21.10 -8.68
CA GLN A 596 -1.05 20.09 -7.65
C GLN A 596 0.28 19.39 -8.00
N ALA A 597 1.11 19.07 -7.01
CA ALA A 597 2.39 18.36 -7.18
C ALA A 597 2.23 16.84 -7.46
N ARG A 598 1.10 16.41 -8.01
CA ARG A 598 0.77 14.96 -8.23
C ARG A 598 1.69 14.28 -9.24
N TYR A 599 2.24 15.03 -10.19
CA TYR A 599 3.12 14.47 -11.23
C TYR A 599 4.50 14.06 -10.70
N LEU A 600 4.88 14.49 -9.49
CA LEU A 600 6.10 14.04 -8.84
C LEU A 600 6.13 12.53 -8.56
N VAL A 601 4.97 11.89 -8.40
CA VAL A 601 4.85 10.44 -8.27
C VAL A 601 5.46 9.73 -9.49
N PHE A 602 5.35 10.33 -10.68
CA PHE A 602 5.93 9.80 -11.91
C PHE A 602 7.47 9.70 -11.86
N LEU A 603 8.13 10.54 -11.07
CA LEU A 603 9.59 10.50 -10.90
C LEU A 603 10.08 9.47 -9.89
N ALA A 604 9.21 8.93 -9.03
CA ALA A 604 9.64 8.07 -7.92
C ALA A 604 10.56 6.90 -8.31
N PRO A 605 10.27 6.10 -9.36
CA PRO A 605 11.16 5.03 -9.79
C PRO A 605 12.53 5.57 -10.23
N VAL A 606 12.55 6.65 -10.99
CA VAL A 606 13.78 7.23 -11.54
C VAL A 606 14.64 7.82 -10.43
N ALA A 607 14.05 8.59 -9.50
CA ALA A 607 14.77 9.15 -8.35
C ALA A 607 15.43 8.05 -7.51
N CYS A 608 14.71 6.97 -7.21
CA CYS A 608 15.26 5.81 -6.49
C CYS A 608 16.42 5.16 -7.23
N ILE A 609 16.36 5.05 -8.57
CA ILE A 609 17.44 4.50 -9.40
C ILE A 609 18.67 5.41 -9.34
N LEU A 610 18.49 6.72 -9.48
CA LEU A 610 19.59 7.69 -9.45
C LEU A 610 20.29 7.69 -8.09
N ILE A 611 19.53 7.76 -6.99
CA ILE A 611 20.07 7.68 -5.62
C ILE A 611 20.76 6.33 -5.40
N GLY A 612 20.12 5.24 -5.79
CA GLY A 612 20.68 3.89 -5.68
C GLY A 612 22.01 3.74 -6.41
N ARG A 613 22.18 4.41 -7.56
CA ARG A 613 23.44 4.40 -8.31
C ARG A 613 24.56 5.13 -7.58
N VAL A 614 24.27 6.26 -6.94
CA VAL A 614 25.25 6.98 -6.12
C VAL A 614 25.69 6.12 -4.93
N LEU A 615 24.72 5.55 -4.22
CA LEU A 615 25.00 4.67 -3.08
C LEU A 615 25.80 3.43 -3.47
N SER A 616 25.54 2.86 -4.66
CA SER A 616 26.37 1.78 -5.21
C SER A 616 27.82 2.24 -5.44
N GLY A 617 28.02 3.43 -6.00
CA GLY A 617 29.35 4.00 -6.20
C GLY A 617 30.09 4.27 -4.88
N LEU A 618 29.37 4.69 -3.85
CA LEU A 618 29.94 4.79 -2.49
C LEU A 618 30.35 3.42 -1.95
N ALA A 619 29.49 2.42 -2.09
CA ALA A 619 29.76 1.06 -1.60
C ALA A 619 30.93 0.37 -2.32
N GLU A 620 31.31 0.80 -3.51
CA GLU A 620 32.49 0.33 -4.27
C GLU A 620 33.81 0.84 -3.70
N ARG A 621 33.78 1.89 -2.85
CA ARG A 621 34.97 2.50 -2.23
C ARG A 621 35.51 1.75 -1.00
N GLY A 622 35.04 0.51 -0.75
CA GLY A 622 35.52 -0.33 0.36
C GLY A 622 34.51 -0.45 1.50
N GLU A 623 34.96 -0.82 2.69
CA GLU A 623 34.09 -1.11 3.83
C GLU A 623 33.41 0.12 4.40
N SER A 624 34.13 1.21 4.57
CA SER A 624 33.55 2.48 5.05
C SER A 624 32.49 3.01 4.08
N GLY A 625 32.75 2.94 2.77
CA GLY A 625 31.77 3.32 1.75
C GLY A 625 30.53 2.43 1.77
N ARG A 626 30.69 1.12 2.00
CA ARG A 626 29.54 0.19 2.19
C ARG A 626 28.74 0.53 3.44
N ALA A 627 29.41 0.78 4.56
CA ALA A 627 28.75 1.18 5.80
C ALA A 627 27.98 2.49 5.60
N THR A 628 28.59 3.52 5.00
CA THR A 628 27.93 4.79 4.69
C THR A 628 26.71 4.59 3.81
N ALA A 629 26.79 3.82 2.73
CA ALA A 629 25.67 3.56 1.84
C ALA A 629 24.49 2.88 2.57
N TRP A 630 24.75 1.85 3.38
CA TRP A 630 23.72 1.17 4.16
C TRP A 630 23.13 2.05 5.26
N THR A 631 23.97 2.85 5.95
CA THR A 631 23.47 3.82 6.95
C THR A 631 22.54 4.85 6.28
N THR A 632 22.93 5.36 5.11
CA THR A 632 22.08 6.31 4.36
C THR A 632 20.74 5.65 3.99
N VAL A 633 20.74 4.42 3.45
CA VAL A 633 19.50 3.70 3.15
C VAL A 633 18.65 3.54 4.42
N ALA A 634 19.25 3.10 5.52
CA ALA A 634 18.53 2.89 6.78
C ALA A 634 17.91 4.19 7.32
N LEU A 635 18.64 5.30 7.27
CA LEU A 635 18.14 6.61 7.70
C LEU A 635 16.97 7.10 6.83
N LEU A 636 17.09 6.98 5.50
CA LEU A 636 16.02 7.37 4.58
C LEU A 636 14.77 6.51 4.76
N LEU A 637 14.96 5.20 4.93
CA LEU A 637 13.85 4.28 5.24
C LEU A 637 13.20 4.61 6.58
N ALA A 638 14.00 4.87 7.62
CA ALA A 638 13.48 5.23 8.93
C ALA A 638 12.65 6.51 8.87
N LEU A 639 13.12 7.54 8.15
CA LEU A 639 12.41 8.79 7.98
C LEU A 639 11.05 8.58 7.29
N GLY A 640 11.01 7.89 6.14
CA GLY A 640 9.78 7.64 5.42
C GLY A 640 8.82 6.73 6.19
N CYS A 641 9.33 5.67 6.84
CA CYS A 641 8.52 4.78 7.67
C CYS A 641 7.93 5.50 8.90
N THR A 642 8.69 6.37 9.57
CA THR A 642 8.19 7.15 10.70
C THR A 642 7.05 8.06 10.26
N THR A 643 7.21 8.76 9.15
CA THR A 643 6.17 9.63 8.60
C THR A 643 4.91 8.84 8.26
N TRP A 644 5.06 7.70 7.58
CA TRP A 644 3.97 6.81 7.25
C TRP A 644 3.24 6.29 8.50
N TYR A 645 4.02 5.90 9.51
CA TYR A 645 3.51 5.43 10.78
C TYR A 645 2.67 6.51 11.51
N LEU A 646 3.17 7.75 11.59
CA LEU A 646 2.44 8.85 12.19
C LEU A 646 1.13 9.13 11.43
N GLY A 647 1.16 9.08 10.10
CA GLY A 647 -0.04 9.29 9.28
C GLY A 647 -1.09 8.20 9.45
N THR A 648 -0.68 6.93 9.53
CA THR A 648 -1.61 5.80 9.50
C THR A 648 -2.12 5.36 10.88
N PHE A 649 -1.31 5.49 11.93
CA PHE A 649 -1.67 5.03 13.26
C PHE A 649 -2.04 6.15 14.23
N GLN A 650 -1.51 7.35 14.05
CA GLN A 650 -1.83 8.49 14.90
C GLN A 650 -2.78 9.48 14.23
N ASN A 651 -3.19 9.20 12.99
CA ASN A 651 -4.03 10.08 12.17
C ASN A 651 -3.49 11.52 12.12
N ILE A 652 -2.18 11.68 12.28
CA ILE A 652 -1.52 12.96 12.12
C ILE A 652 -1.53 13.26 10.63
N GLN A 653 -2.22 14.32 10.25
CA GLN A 653 -2.26 14.74 8.86
C GLN A 653 -0.82 14.87 8.35
N MET A 654 -0.49 14.08 7.32
CA MET A 654 0.82 14.15 6.68
C MET A 654 0.91 15.47 5.92
N SER A 655 1.12 16.56 6.66
CA SER A 655 1.32 17.91 6.11
C SER A 655 2.62 18.06 5.32
N MET A 656 3.38 16.95 5.17
CA MET A 656 4.68 16.97 4.50
C MET A 656 4.60 17.32 3.02
N ILE A 657 3.46 17.12 2.38
CA ILE A 657 3.27 17.54 0.99
C ILE A 657 1.91 18.24 0.88
N PRO A 658 1.84 19.52 1.27
CA PRO A 658 0.57 20.25 1.35
C PRO A 658 -0.16 20.40 0.02
N LEU A 659 0.49 20.13 -1.11
CA LEU A 659 -0.07 20.26 -2.46
C LEU A 659 -0.57 18.95 -3.06
N LEU A 660 -0.50 17.84 -2.33
CA LEU A 660 -1.14 16.59 -2.76
C LEU A 660 -2.63 16.52 -2.35
N ARG A 661 -3.13 17.58 -1.68
CA ARG A 661 -4.54 17.71 -1.31
C ARG A 661 -5.45 17.84 -2.51
#